data_f8953f0b82953c5d750c2b3238744417
#
_entry.id   f8953f0b82953c5d750c2b3238744417
#
_cell.length_a   1.000
_cell.length_b   1.000
_cell.length_c   1.000
_cell.angle_alpha   90.00
_cell.angle_beta   90.00
_cell.angle_gamma   90.00
#
_symmetry.space_group_name_H-M   'P 1'
#
loop_
_entity.id
_entity.type
_entity.pdbx_description
1 polymer ?
#
loop_
_entity_poly.entity_id
_entity_poly.type
_entity_poly.pdbx_seq_one_letter_code
_entity_poly.pdbx_strand_id
1 'polypeptide(L)'
;MKYQLQLLIFILLCLAGRLDASPLYDYGLYLKSHAVPAPERSTLYLDDNQPFSVKNDLTISFQIYIRANEADYGSILHLKTDKGQIIRFSFVAGEQNHAPALMLNDEIIIIDKPIELEKWINVSLNLRQKDNVIEIEYDKKKMSSTFPLQETNSVTITFGQMLGYQAEVAPVNLRDINIIQDGKLTREWKLWKHNDNLCYDEKEGAVARAVQPLWLIDNHIEWKTINKITTSSRVGIAFDARCALFYVVSPESVKVLDEDGRLKQETAVRGGYPAVEYPNHLLYDTLSNALVSYSLTENIISRFSFADGKWSNEVRNTKEPNNYNHAKAFNPADSSFYFFGGYGFYKYRNDLFRMKSGSEIMEQIKYDHPLYPRYSAAMAVVGDELYIFGGKGNKYGKQELTTHYYLGLYAINLKSKQSRTIWEKKDDNKETIMASSMYFEPADSSFYAVSTDNGGTLWKISMKSPVYTEVSKPINNRLDYQDCDFNLYYSPTHRKLFLVLDKILNNRTHDIKIYSINMPLVNEIDIRQSVDEMGSGKWWNLLYVIGVLAILACGAWLFYRSKSKRQPTQSAATSKEVPQSVAAPKAISENQEKVTPMMPEQESDPAPKEIVNYYDRSRSSISLLGCFNVRDKEGNDITANFTPRLKHLLILLILY
;
A
#
# COMPACT_ATOMS: atom_id res chain seq x y z
N MET A 1 -9.19 -42.97 17.96
CA MET A 1 -8.72 -41.86 18.82
C MET A 1 -7.97 -40.76 18.04
N LYS A 2 -6.92 -41.07 17.28
CA LYS A 2 -6.14 -40.03 16.55
C LYS A 2 -6.98 -39.20 15.57
N TYR A 3 -7.86 -39.82 14.77
CA TYR A 3 -8.74 -39.10 13.84
C TYR A 3 -9.88 -38.31 14.52
N GLN A 4 -10.33 -38.74 15.69
CA GLN A 4 -11.33 -38.00 16.48
C GLN A 4 -10.73 -36.76 17.13
N LEU A 5 -9.47 -36.83 17.54
CA LEU A 5 -8.75 -35.65 18.06
C LEU A 5 -8.45 -34.62 16.95
N GLN A 6 -8.07 -35.11 15.76
CA GLN A 6 -7.86 -34.23 14.61
C GLN A 6 -9.15 -33.54 14.15
N LEU A 7 -10.29 -34.25 14.16
CA LEU A 7 -11.60 -33.66 13.85
C LEU A 7 -12.01 -32.63 14.91
N LEU A 8 -11.75 -32.92 16.19
CA LEU A 8 -12.06 -31.99 17.28
C LEU A 8 -11.19 -30.72 17.23
N ILE A 9 -9.89 -30.86 16.89
CA ILE A 9 -8.98 -29.73 16.67
C ILE A 9 -9.41 -28.92 15.45
N PHE A 10 -9.84 -29.57 14.37
CA PHE A 10 -10.36 -28.89 13.18
C PHE A 10 -11.65 -28.13 13.48
N ILE A 11 -12.57 -28.70 14.27
CA ILE A 11 -13.79 -28.01 14.72
C ILE A 11 -13.46 -26.85 15.66
N LEU A 12 -12.49 -27.02 16.58
CA LEU A 12 -12.02 -25.94 17.47
C LEU A 12 -11.31 -24.81 16.69
N LEU A 13 -10.54 -25.11 15.66
CA LEU A 13 -9.95 -24.12 14.75
C LEU A 13 -10.98 -23.39 13.89
N CYS A 14 -12.05 -24.07 13.48
CA CYS A 14 -13.18 -23.45 12.80
C CYS A 14 -14.06 -22.60 13.73
N LEU A 15 -14.07 -22.90 15.04
CA LEU A 15 -14.78 -22.16 16.07
C LEU A 15 -13.91 -21.04 16.70
N ALA A 16 -12.58 -21.13 16.60
CA ALA A 16 -11.67 -20.05 16.94
C ALA A 16 -11.95 -18.89 15.98
N GLY A 17 -12.69 -17.92 16.50
CA GLY A 17 -13.24 -16.80 15.75
C GLY A 17 -12.25 -16.13 14.81
N ARG A 18 -12.79 -15.50 13.81
CA ARG A 18 -12.08 -14.66 12.85
C ARG A 18 -11.11 -13.75 13.62
N LEU A 19 -9.84 -14.08 13.62
CA LEU A 19 -8.79 -13.13 13.88
C LEU A 19 -8.82 -12.17 12.68
N ASP A 20 -9.60 -11.11 12.80
CA ASP A 20 -9.56 -10.00 11.86
C ASP A 20 -8.17 -9.39 11.99
N ALA A 21 -7.25 -9.82 11.12
CA ALA A 21 -5.97 -9.14 11.00
C ALA A 21 -6.27 -7.68 10.64
N SER A 22 -5.79 -6.74 11.44
CA SER A 22 -5.89 -5.31 11.11
C SER A 22 -5.35 -5.09 9.70
N PRO A 23 -6.04 -4.31 8.87
CA PRO A 23 -5.56 -4.03 7.52
C PRO A 23 -4.16 -3.39 7.57
N LEU A 24 -3.32 -3.74 6.59
CA LEU A 24 -1.95 -3.22 6.47
C LEU A 24 -1.90 -1.73 6.05
N TYR A 25 -3.05 -1.10 5.85
CA TYR A 25 -3.20 0.28 5.39
C TYR A 25 -3.95 1.13 6.41
N ASP A 26 -3.73 2.43 6.36
CA ASP A 26 -4.45 3.39 7.20
C ASP A 26 -5.92 3.47 6.79
N TYR A 27 -6.82 3.44 7.76
CA TYR A 27 -8.26 3.52 7.55
C TYR A 27 -8.94 4.35 8.63
N GLY A 28 -10.13 4.81 8.30
CA GLY A 28 -10.95 5.69 9.15
C GLY A 28 -11.44 6.91 8.39
N LEU A 29 -12.10 7.80 9.10
CA LEU A 29 -12.60 9.08 8.62
C LEU A 29 -11.87 10.22 9.33
N TYR A 30 -11.27 11.15 8.57
CA TYR A 30 -10.77 12.40 9.15
C TYR A 30 -11.90 13.41 9.26
N LEU A 31 -12.08 13.95 10.46
CA LEU A 31 -13.03 15.02 10.73
C LEU A 31 -12.38 16.38 10.42
N LYS A 32 -12.72 16.96 9.27
CA LYS A 32 -12.26 18.31 8.89
C LYS A 32 -12.82 19.35 9.86
N SER A 33 -11.98 20.25 10.30
CA SER A 33 -12.28 21.23 11.32
C SER A 33 -11.87 22.65 10.92
N HIS A 34 -11.04 23.28 11.72
CA HIS A 34 -10.70 24.72 11.67
C HIS A 34 -10.04 25.17 10.37
N ALA A 35 -9.38 24.24 9.66
CA ALA A 35 -8.73 24.54 8.37
C ALA A 35 -9.73 24.87 7.26
N VAL A 36 -11.03 24.59 7.46
CA VAL A 36 -12.08 24.84 6.47
C VAL A 36 -13.25 25.61 7.08
N PRO A 37 -14.02 26.35 6.25
CA PRO A 37 -15.26 27.01 6.69
C PRO A 37 -16.27 26.01 7.28
N ALA A 38 -17.13 26.47 8.18
CA ALA A 38 -18.10 25.61 8.87
C ALA A 38 -18.96 24.72 7.94
N PRO A 39 -19.44 25.15 6.76
CA PRO A 39 -20.20 24.29 5.85
C PRO A 39 -19.39 23.13 5.22
N GLU A 40 -18.05 23.21 5.26
CA GLU A 40 -17.14 22.22 4.69
C GLU A 40 -16.60 21.25 5.74
N ARG A 41 -16.95 21.42 7.02
CA ARG A 41 -16.54 20.55 8.11
C ARG A 41 -17.21 19.18 8.01
N SER A 42 -16.55 18.15 8.52
CA SER A 42 -17.05 16.79 8.42
C SER A 42 -18.09 16.47 9.50
N THR A 43 -19.06 15.67 9.11
CA THR A 43 -20.05 15.06 10.00
C THR A 43 -20.21 13.58 9.65
N LEU A 44 -20.42 12.72 10.65
CA LEU A 44 -20.80 11.32 10.45
C LEU A 44 -22.05 11.03 11.28
N TYR A 45 -23.15 10.74 10.61
CA TYR A 45 -24.40 10.29 11.19
C TYR A 45 -24.44 8.76 11.25
N LEU A 46 -24.54 8.17 12.44
CA LEU A 46 -24.71 6.73 12.59
C LEU A 46 -26.17 6.33 12.32
N ASP A 47 -26.35 5.14 11.74
CA ASP A 47 -27.67 4.55 11.39
C ASP A 47 -28.57 5.51 10.60
N ASP A 48 -27.96 6.28 9.68
CA ASP A 48 -28.61 7.35 8.91
C ASP A 48 -29.40 8.35 9.80
N ASN A 49 -28.84 8.69 10.97
CA ASN A 49 -29.39 9.54 12.00
C ASN A 49 -30.66 8.98 12.70
N GLN A 50 -30.89 7.66 12.62
CA GLN A 50 -31.96 7.01 13.38
C GLN A 50 -31.55 6.88 14.85
N PRO A 51 -32.51 6.99 15.79
CA PRO A 51 -32.19 6.93 17.20
C PRO A 51 -31.93 5.49 17.69
N PHE A 52 -30.90 5.33 18.50
CA PHE A 52 -30.59 4.10 19.21
C PHE A 52 -31.40 4.01 20.50
N SER A 53 -32.04 2.87 20.74
CA SER A 53 -32.81 2.62 21.98
C SER A 53 -31.88 2.54 23.19
N VAL A 54 -32.26 3.21 24.28
CA VAL A 54 -31.60 3.12 25.60
C VAL A 54 -32.58 2.45 26.55
N LYS A 55 -32.41 1.15 26.82
CA LYS A 55 -33.32 0.39 27.75
C LYS A 55 -32.72 0.19 29.12
N ASN A 56 -31.46 -0.21 29.19
CA ASN A 56 -30.70 -0.33 30.44
C ASN A 56 -29.36 0.36 30.27
N ASP A 57 -28.49 -0.22 29.42
CA ASP A 57 -27.15 0.28 29.13
C ASP A 57 -26.92 0.48 27.62
N LEU A 58 -26.34 1.60 27.29
CA LEU A 58 -25.85 1.89 25.91
C LEU A 58 -24.41 2.33 25.97
N THR A 59 -23.51 1.55 25.39
CA THR A 59 -22.09 1.92 25.26
C THR A 59 -21.75 2.23 23.82
N ILE A 60 -21.08 3.36 23.61
CA ILE A 60 -20.49 3.79 22.35
C ILE A 60 -18.98 3.76 22.54
N SER A 61 -18.26 2.89 21.81
CA SER A 61 -16.79 2.88 21.83
C SER A 61 -16.24 3.14 20.45
N PHE A 62 -15.09 3.82 20.38
CA PHE A 62 -14.44 4.23 19.14
C PHE A 62 -12.97 4.53 19.38
N GLN A 63 -12.21 4.67 18.29
CA GLN A 63 -10.82 5.11 18.33
C GLN A 63 -10.66 6.47 17.65
N ILE A 64 -9.82 7.31 18.24
CA ILE A 64 -9.41 8.60 17.68
C ILE A 64 -7.89 8.68 17.58
N TYR A 65 -7.42 9.42 16.57
CA TYR A 65 -6.01 9.75 16.41
C TYR A 65 -5.89 11.25 16.14
N ILE A 66 -5.09 11.93 16.94
CA ILE A 66 -4.90 13.38 16.89
C ILE A 66 -3.59 13.64 16.19
N ARG A 67 -3.61 14.44 15.11
CA ARG A 67 -2.44 14.76 14.32
C ARG A 67 -1.60 15.85 15.00
N ALA A 68 -0.27 15.74 14.92
CA ALA A 68 0.61 16.84 15.26
C ALA A 68 0.36 18.05 14.34
N ASN A 69 0.65 19.24 14.86
CA ASN A 69 0.56 20.52 14.15
C ASN A 69 -0.85 20.92 13.65
N GLU A 70 -1.90 20.33 14.21
CA GLU A 70 -3.29 20.76 14.01
C GLU A 70 -3.87 21.30 15.33
N ALA A 71 -4.94 22.07 15.24
CA ALA A 71 -5.64 22.56 16.43
C ALA A 71 -6.29 21.39 17.18
N ASP A 72 -5.98 21.21 18.45
CA ASP A 72 -6.39 20.08 19.28
C ASP A 72 -7.61 20.39 20.16
N TYR A 73 -8.55 21.21 19.67
CA TYR A 73 -9.78 21.55 20.41
C TYR A 73 -11.03 21.39 19.55
N GLY A 74 -12.16 21.22 20.19
CA GLY A 74 -13.49 21.11 19.57
C GLY A 74 -14.21 19.82 19.91
N SER A 75 -15.42 19.69 19.41
CA SER A 75 -16.30 18.54 19.65
C SER A 75 -15.97 17.38 18.72
N ILE A 76 -16.06 16.16 19.25
CA ILE A 76 -15.81 14.91 18.53
C ILE A 76 -17.11 14.12 18.40
N LEU A 77 -17.84 13.92 19.51
CA LEU A 77 -19.06 13.13 19.57
C LEU A 77 -20.21 13.95 20.19
N HIS A 78 -21.38 13.85 19.59
CA HIS A 78 -22.63 14.41 20.10
C HIS A 78 -23.67 13.31 20.24
N LEU A 79 -24.31 13.24 21.39
CA LEU A 79 -25.52 12.47 21.62
C LEU A 79 -26.66 13.45 21.89
N LYS A 80 -27.77 13.28 21.17
CA LYS A 80 -28.99 14.02 21.43
C LYS A 80 -30.08 13.05 21.90
N THR A 81 -30.59 13.24 23.12
CA THR A 81 -31.67 12.42 23.67
C THR A 81 -33.01 12.80 23.04
N ASP A 82 -34.00 11.88 23.14
CA ASP A 82 -35.40 12.15 22.77
C ASP A 82 -36.06 13.25 23.62
N LYS A 83 -35.43 13.62 24.75
CA LYS A 83 -35.82 14.77 25.61
C LYS A 83 -35.12 16.08 25.24
N GLY A 84 -34.29 16.07 24.18
CA GLY A 84 -33.57 17.24 23.70
C GLY A 84 -32.30 17.59 24.47
N GLN A 85 -31.87 16.77 25.43
CA GLN A 85 -30.61 16.94 26.14
C GLN A 85 -29.44 16.61 25.21
N ILE A 86 -28.30 17.29 25.41
CA ILE A 86 -27.09 17.10 24.60
C ILE A 86 -25.94 16.67 25.48
N ILE A 87 -25.36 15.53 25.16
CA ILE A 87 -24.15 14.98 25.76
C ILE A 87 -23.04 15.07 24.70
N ARG A 88 -21.88 15.62 25.07
CA ARG A 88 -20.77 15.81 24.12
C ARG A 88 -19.47 15.30 24.71
N PHE A 89 -18.68 14.66 23.87
CA PHE A 89 -17.26 14.46 24.13
C PHE A 89 -16.45 15.45 23.26
N SER A 90 -15.61 16.25 23.90
CA SER A 90 -14.90 17.36 23.28
C SER A 90 -13.50 17.52 23.86
N PHE A 91 -12.62 18.19 23.12
CA PHE A 91 -11.41 18.77 23.68
C PHE A 91 -11.67 20.24 23.99
N VAL A 92 -11.41 20.63 25.23
CA VAL A 92 -11.68 21.96 25.76
C VAL A 92 -10.43 22.60 26.36
N ALA A 93 -10.45 23.90 26.58
CA ALA A 93 -9.36 24.59 27.27
C ALA A 93 -9.24 24.06 28.72
N GLY A 94 -8.07 23.55 29.07
CA GLY A 94 -7.65 23.18 30.41
C GLY A 94 -6.81 24.30 31.05
N GLU A 95 -6.17 23.98 32.18
CA GLU A 95 -5.36 24.98 32.91
C GLU A 95 -4.12 25.44 32.15
N GLN A 96 -3.44 24.54 31.44
CA GLN A 96 -2.22 24.82 30.68
C GLN A 96 -2.35 24.48 29.19
N ASN A 97 -3.05 23.40 28.85
CA ASN A 97 -3.28 22.88 27.52
C ASN A 97 -4.75 22.46 27.36
N HIS A 98 -5.15 22.09 26.15
CA HIS A 98 -6.45 21.47 25.94
C HIS A 98 -6.52 20.09 26.63
N ALA A 99 -7.71 19.74 27.11
CA ALA A 99 -7.97 18.48 27.79
C ALA A 99 -9.23 17.80 27.25
N PRO A 100 -9.31 16.45 27.27
CA PRO A 100 -10.54 15.75 26.95
C PRO A 100 -11.60 16.03 28.04
N ALA A 101 -12.84 16.25 27.63
CA ALA A 101 -13.94 16.57 28.53
C ALA A 101 -15.26 15.96 28.07
N LEU A 102 -16.06 15.58 29.06
CA LEU A 102 -17.46 15.25 28.87
C LEU A 102 -18.30 16.49 29.23
N MET A 103 -19.16 16.90 28.31
CA MET A 103 -20.06 18.04 28.52
C MET A 103 -21.48 17.52 28.58
N LEU A 104 -22.15 17.83 29.68
CA LEU A 104 -23.50 17.40 30.01
C LEU A 104 -24.39 18.64 30.12
N ASN A 105 -25.13 18.99 29.05
CA ASN A 105 -25.79 20.29 28.90
C ASN A 105 -24.81 21.45 29.21
N ASP A 106 -24.92 22.11 30.36
CA ASP A 106 -24.10 23.25 30.76
C ASP A 106 -22.95 22.88 31.72
N GLU A 107 -22.81 21.61 32.11
CA GLU A 107 -21.74 21.10 32.95
C GLU A 107 -20.58 20.57 32.12
N ILE A 108 -19.33 20.89 32.54
CA ILE A 108 -18.12 20.41 31.89
C ILE A 108 -17.30 19.61 32.89
N ILE A 109 -17.05 18.35 32.57
CA ILE A 109 -16.26 17.42 33.35
C ILE A 109 -14.95 17.17 32.62
N ILE A 110 -13.88 17.80 33.09
CA ILE A 110 -12.56 17.64 32.51
C ILE A 110 -11.97 16.28 32.93
N ILE A 111 -11.46 15.52 31.96
CA ILE A 111 -10.76 14.28 32.20
C ILE A 111 -9.29 14.61 32.44
N ASP A 112 -8.79 14.34 33.66
CA ASP A 112 -7.40 14.57 34.03
C ASP A 112 -6.48 13.56 33.32
N LYS A 113 -6.27 13.82 32.05
CA LYS A 113 -5.41 13.05 31.12
C LYS A 113 -4.95 13.98 29.99
N PRO A 114 -3.64 14.02 29.67
CA PRO A 114 -3.16 14.81 28.54
C PRO A 114 -3.68 14.26 27.21
N ILE A 115 -3.81 15.13 26.22
CA ILE A 115 -4.06 14.75 24.83
C ILE A 115 -2.74 14.22 24.26
N GLU A 116 -2.72 12.93 23.89
CA GLU A 116 -1.56 12.32 23.24
C GLU A 116 -1.71 12.44 21.73
N LEU A 117 -0.69 13.04 21.07
CA LEU A 117 -0.65 13.22 19.62
C LEU A 117 -0.08 11.98 18.95
N GLU A 118 -0.44 11.77 17.67
CA GLU A 118 0.10 10.73 16.78
C GLU A 118 -0.04 9.29 17.31
N LYS A 119 -1.10 9.07 18.07
CA LYS A 119 -1.44 7.77 18.67
C LYS A 119 -2.93 7.50 18.57
N TRP A 120 -3.31 6.26 18.27
CA TRP A 120 -4.70 5.81 18.39
C TRP A 120 -5.09 5.63 19.86
N ILE A 121 -6.14 6.33 20.26
CA ILE A 121 -6.67 6.38 21.62
C ILE A 121 -8.07 5.76 21.63
N ASN A 122 -8.29 4.84 22.56
CA ASN A 122 -9.62 4.27 22.77
C ASN A 122 -10.47 5.22 23.63
N VAL A 123 -11.70 5.44 23.19
CA VAL A 123 -12.71 6.19 23.92
C VAL A 123 -13.96 5.33 24.04
N SER A 124 -14.56 5.31 25.21
CA SER A 124 -15.83 4.61 25.46
C SER A 124 -16.73 5.48 26.31
N LEU A 125 -17.96 5.67 25.89
CA LEU A 125 -19.01 6.39 26.61
C LEU A 125 -20.15 5.43 26.91
N ASN A 126 -20.48 5.22 28.20
CA ASN A 126 -21.53 4.34 28.65
C ASN A 126 -22.66 5.13 29.38
N LEU A 127 -23.88 4.99 28.85
CA LEU A 127 -25.09 5.53 29.47
C LEU A 127 -25.81 4.41 30.24
N ARG A 128 -25.80 4.49 31.57
CA ARG A 128 -26.52 3.58 32.46
C ARG A 128 -27.82 4.20 32.87
N GLN A 129 -28.90 3.89 32.16
CA GLN A 129 -30.20 4.53 32.33
C GLN A 129 -30.77 4.33 33.75
N LYS A 130 -30.72 3.10 34.28
CA LYS A 130 -31.28 2.78 35.61
C LYS A 130 -30.57 3.49 36.75
N ASP A 131 -29.27 3.70 36.62
CA ASP A 131 -28.44 4.31 37.64
C ASP A 131 -28.39 5.84 37.52
N ASN A 132 -28.90 6.41 36.44
CA ASN A 132 -28.70 7.82 36.05
C ASN A 132 -27.24 8.23 36.01
N VAL A 133 -26.39 7.39 35.47
CA VAL A 133 -24.94 7.60 35.37
C VAL A 133 -24.46 7.56 33.93
N ILE A 134 -23.63 8.53 33.59
CA ILE A 134 -22.80 8.50 32.39
C ILE A 134 -21.37 8.23 32.83
N GLU A 135 -20.76 7.24 32.22
CA GLU A 135 -19.34 6.90 32.40
C GLU A 135 -18.59 7.11 31.11
N ILE A 136 -17.45 7.81 31.17
CA ILE A 136 -16.51 7.94 30.07
C ILE A 136 -15.18 7.30 30.42
N GLU A 137 -14.64 6.54 29.49
CA GLU A 137 -13.27 6.04 29.54
C GLU A 137 -12.48 6.65 28.36
N TYR A 138 -11.41 7.35 28.69
CA TYR A 138 -10.46 7.93 27.72
C TYR A 138 -9.07 7.38 28.03
N ASP A 139 -8.48 6.63 27.11
CA ASP A 139 -7.17 5.99 27.27
C ASP A 139 -6.98 5.34 28.66
N LYS A 140 -7.91 4.46 29.05
CA LYS A 140 -7.96 3.72 30.32
C LYS A 140 -8.29 4.57 31.57
N LYS A 141 -8.40 5.89 31.47
CA LYS A 141 -8.87 6.75 32.56
C LYS A 141 -10.39 6.78 32.55
N LYS A 142 -11.01 6.36 33.63
CA LYS A 142 -12.47 6.36 33.80
C LYS A 142 -12.93 7.52 34.64
N MET A 143 -14.02 8.12 34.21
CA MET A 143 -14.77 9.12 35.00
C MET A 143 -16.27 8.87 34.85
N SER A 144 -17.03 9.19 35.88
CA SER A 144 -18.48 9.06 35.87
C SER A 144 -19.14 10.29 36.48
N SER A 145 -20.34 10.61 35.99
CA SER A 145 -21.18 11.66 36.51
C SER A 145 -22.64 11.21 36.54
N THR A 146 -23.42 11.82 37.45
CA THR A 146 -24.87 11.64 37.47
C THR A 146 -25.51 12.49 36.38
N PHE A 147 -26.44 11.92 35.64
CA PHE A 147 -27.16 12.61 34.57
C PHE A 147 -28.57 12.01 34.47
N PRO A 148 -29.65 12.81 34.39
CA PRO A 148 -31.01 12.31 34.38
C PRO A 148 -31.36 11.54 33.11
N LEU A 149 -31.13 10.22 33.12
CA LEU A 149 -31.35 9.31 31.98
C LEU A 149 -32.66 8.53 32.08
N GLN A 150 -33.32 8.52 33.27
CA GLN A 150 -34.50 7.63 33.52
C GLN A 150 -35.64 7.79 32.54
N GLU A 151 -35.83 9.00 31.99
CA GLU A 151 -36.86 9.29 31.00
C GLU A 151 -36.35 9.23 29.54
N THR A 152 -35.04 8.93 29.33
CA THR A 152 -34.45 8.85 28.01
C THR A 152 -34.70 7.47 27.44
N ASN A 153 -35.47 7.40 26.34
CA ASN A 153 -35.73 6.12 25.67
C ASN A 153 -34.80 5.89 24.45
N SER A 154 -34.27 6.97 23.88
CA SER A 154 -33.41 6.87 22.71
C SER A 154 -32.46 8.06 22.59
N VAL A 155 -31.37 7.83 21.83
CA VAL A 155 -30.37 8.86 21.50
C VAL A 155 -29.96 8.76 20.04
N THR A 156 -29.79 9.90 19.37
CA THR A 156 -29.09 9.97 18.08
C THR A 156 -27.61 10.23 18.31
N ILE A 157 -26.76 9.64 17.48
CA ILE A 157 -25.30 9.66 17.62
C ILE A 157 -24.70 10.31 16.38
N THR A 158 -23.92 11.37 16.59
CA THR A 158 -23.26 12.13 15.53
C THR A 158 -21.82 12.42 15.90
N PHE A 159 -20.89 12.18 14.97
CA PHE A 159 -19.49 12.60 15.11
C PHE A 159 -19.22 13.83 14.26
N GLY A 160 -18.33 14.71 14.76
CA GLY A 160 -17.95 15.95 14.08
C GLY A 160 -18.99 17.08 14.25
N GLN A 161 -19.37 17.77 13.17
CA GLN A 161 -20.30 18.89 13.26
C GLN A 161 -21.74 18.43 13.38
N MET A 162 -22.44 18.95 14.37
CA MET A 162 -23.88 18.71 14.53
C MET A 162 -24.68 19.81 13.84
N LEU A 163 -25.68 19.42 13.04
CA LEU A 163 -26.58 20.36 12.34
C LEU A 163 -27.33 21.26 13.33
N GLY A 164 -27.33 22.57 13.07
CA GLY A 164 -27.99 23.55 13.93
C GLY A 164 -27.21 23.91 15.19
N TYR A 165 -26.02 23.39 15.38
CA TYR A 165 -25.15 23.71 16.50
C TYR A 165 -23.79 24.20 16.00
N GLN A 166 -23.44 25.45 16.30
CA GLN A 166 -22.17 26.06 15.91
C GLN A 166 -21.06 25.73 16.92
N ALA A 167 -20.68 24.47 17.02
CA ALA A 167 -19.50 24.07 17.79
C ALA A 167 -18.29 23.90 16.89
N GLU A 168 -17.11 24.21 17.39
CA GLU A 168 -15.86 23.82 16.77
C GLU A 168 -15.74 22.30 16.78
N VAL A 169 -15.20 21.73 15.71
CA VAL A 169 -14.94 20.30 15.56
C VAL A 169 -13.47 20.05 15.83
N ALA A 170 -13.13 19.03 16.60
CA ALA A 170 -11.74 18.61 16.76
C ALA A 170 -11.23 17.89 15.51
N PRO A 171 -10.04 18.25 14.99
CA PRO A 171 -9.46 17.61 13.80
C PRO A 171 -8.84 16.25 14.17
N VAL A 172 -9.65 15.21 14.17
CA VAL A 172 -9.24 13.85 14.53
C VAL A 172 -9.52 12.86 13.41
N ASN A 173 -8.70 11.80 13.32
CA ASN A 173 -9.08 10.61 12.59
C ASN A 173 -9.94 9.74 13.52
N LEU A 174 -11.01 9.17 12.98
CA LEU A 174 -12.01 8.36 13.68
C LEU A 174 -12.10 6.98 13.03
N ARG A 175 -12.17 5.90 13.85
CA ARG A 175 -12.40 4.53 13.36
C ARG A 175 -12.97 3.62 14.44
N ASP A 176 -13.32 2.39 14.06
CA ASP A 176 -13.74 1.28 14.93
C ASP A 176 -14.85 1.66 15.89
N ILE A 177 -15.96 2.18 15.35
CA ILE A 177 -17.12 2.61 16.14
C ILE A 177 -17.97 1.38 16.43
N ASN A 178 -18.21 1.12 17.73
CA ASN A 178 -19.04 0.03 18.21
C ASN A 178 -20.19 0.55 19.05
N ILE A 179 -21.38 -0.01 18.84
CA ILE A 179 -22.55 0.21 19.69
C ILE A 179 -22.88 -1.09 20.40
N ILE A 180 -22.87 -1.02 21.73
CA ILE A 180 -23.17 -2.15 22.62
C ILE A 180 -24.42 -1.79 23.39
N GLN A 181 -25.49 -2.58 23.24
CA GLN A 181 -26.75 -2.41 23.95
C GLN A 181 -26.95 -3.59 24.88
N ASP A 182 -27.15 -3.32 26.17
CA ASP A 182 -27.35 -4.33 27.22
C ASP A 182 -26.26 -5.43 27.19
N GLY A 183 -24.99 -5.02 27.03
CA GLY A 183 -23.82 -5.92 26.93
C GLY A 183 -23.65 -6.65 25.62
N LYS A 184 -24.55 -6.46 24.63
CA LYS A 184 -24.46 -7.09 23.32
C LYS A 184 -23.99 -6.09 22.25
N LEU A 185 -22.95 -6.42 21.50
CA LEU A 185 -22.51 -5.65 20.33
C LEU A 185 -23.58 -5.73 19.23
N THR A 186 -24.24 -4.59 18.95
CA THR A 186 -25.35 -4.49 17.99
C THR A 186 -24.94 -3.84 16.68
N ARG A 187 -23.94 -2.95 16.68
CA ARG A 187 -23.42 -2.28 15.51
C ARG A 187 -21.90 -2.18 15.57
N GLU A 188 -21.24 -2.25 14.42
CA GLU A 188 -19.79 -2.13 14.29
C GLU A 188 -19.42 -1.47 12.96
N TRP A 189 -19.07 -0.17 12.98
CA TRP A 189 -18.54 0.55 11.81
C TRP A 189 -17.03 0.67 11.93
N LYS A 190 -16.29 -0.11 11.15
CA LYS A 190 -14.81 -0.03 11.12
C LYS A 190 -14.32 1.23 10.43
N LEU A 191 -15.06 1.76 9.47
CA LEU A 191 -14.71 2.88 8.59
C LEU A 191 -13.50 2.57 7.68
N TRP A 192 -13.31 1.31 7.31
CA TRP A 192 -12.22 0.84 6.47
C TRP A 192 -12.61 0.68 5.00
N LYS A 193 -13.91 0.72 4.72
CA LYS A 193 -14.52 0.67 3.40
C LYS A 193 -15.64 1.68 3.32
N HIS A 194 -15.89 2.20 2.14
CA HIS A 194 -16.98 3.14 1.92
C HIS A 194 -17.51 3.05 0.49
N ASN A 195 -18.69 3.64 0.26
CA ASN A 195 -19.23 3.90 -1.06
C ASN A 195 -19.57 5.39 -1.11
N ASP A 196 -18.65 6.18 -1.64
CA ASP A 196 -18.65 7.66 -1.59
C ASP A 196 -18.79 8.20 -0.16
N ASN A 197 -19.97 8.64 0.24
CA ASN A 197 -20.24 9.18 1.57
C ASN A 197 -20.95 8.20 2.51
N LEU A 198 -21.05 6.92 2.14
CA LEU A 198 -21.71 5.88 2.94
C LEU A 198 -20.71 4.84 3.42
N CYS A 199 -20.86 4.44 4.67
CA CYS A 199 -20.17 3.31 5.27
C CYS A 199 -21.20 2.41 5.96
N TYR A 200 -20.99 1.10 5.93
CA TYR A 200 -21.94 0.13 6.41
C TYR A 200 -21.42 -0.60 7.65
N ASP A 201 -22.31 -0.88 8.58
CA ASP A 201 -22.04 -1.68 9.76
C ASP A 201 -21.78 -3.15 9.41
N GLU A 202 -20.80 -3.76 10.06
CA GLU A 202 -20.37 -5.16 9.83
C GLU A 202 -21.36 -6.21 10.38
N LYS A 203 -22.37 -5.80 11.16
CA LYS A 203 -23.32 -6.71 11.80
C LYS A 203 -24.61 -6.88 11.03
N GLU A 204 -25.26 -5.78 10.68
CA GLU A 204 -26.60 -5.78 10.08
C GLU A 204 -26.68 -4.93 8.78
N GLY A 205 -25.59 -4.27 8.40
CA GLY A 205 -25.53 -3.43 7.22
C GLY A 205 -26.19 -2.06 7.41
N ALA A 206 -26.33 -1.59 8.64
CA ALA A 206 -26.85 -0.25 8.93
C ALA A 206 -25.92 0.83 8.37
N VAL A 207 -26.50 1.90 7.84
CA VAL A 207 -25.78 2.96 7.14
C VAL A 207 -25.22 3.99 8.12
N ALA A 208 -23.91 4.28 8.04
CA ALA A 208 -23.38 5.54 8.53
C ALA A 208 -23.17 6.49 7.36
N ARG A 209 -23.74 7.70 7.43
CA ARG A 209 -23.67 8.72 6.39
C ARG A 209 -22.71 9.82 6.76
N ALA A 210 -21.67 10.00 5.97
CA ALA A 210 -20.72 11.09 6.13
C ALA A 210 -21.12 12.31 5.26
N VAL A 211 -20.89 13.50 5.79
CA VAL A 211 -21.00 14.77 5.05
C VAL A 211 -19.59 15.33 4.94
N GLN A 212 -19.19 15.74 3.75
CA GLN A 212 -17.83 16.20 3.46
C GLN A 212 -16.74 15.23 3.96
N PRO A 213 -16.84 13.91 3.65
CA PRO A 213 -15.90 12.92 4.14
C PRO A 213 -14.49 13.16 3.61
N LEU A 214 -13.51 12.71 4.39
CA LEU A 214 -12.14 12.49 3.96
C LEU A 214 -11.71 11.14 4.52
N TRP A 215 -11.91 10.11 3.70
CA TRP A 215 -11.57 8.74 4.08
C TRP A 215 -10.05 8.54 4.01
N LEU A 216 -9.47 7.98 5.07
CA LEU A 216 -8.00 7.76 5.12
C LEU A 216 -7.55 6.75 4.07
N ILE A 217 -8.40 5.77 3.76
CA ILE A 217 -8.11 4.73 2.76
C ILE A 217 -7.92 5.31 1.35
N ASP A 218 -8.55 6.45 1.04
CA ASP A 218 -8.41 7.09 -0.28
C ASP A 218 -6.97 7.54 -0.55
N ASN A 219 -6.20 7.82 0.50
CA ASN A 219 -4.78 8.14 0.35
C ASN A 219 -3.94 6.97 -0.20
N HIS A 220 -4.50 5.74 -0.24
CA HIS A 220 -3.89 4.55 -0.84
C HIS A 220 -4.32 4.28 -2.29
N ILE A 221 -5.18 5.15 -2.86
CA ILE A 221 -5.75 5.00 -4.21
C ILE A 221 -5.54 6.28 -5.02
N GLU A 222 -5.66 7.44 -4.37
CA GLU A 222 -5.66 8.75 -4.99
C GLU A 222 -4.41 9.55 -4.63
N TRP A 223 -3.92 10.30 -5.62
CA TRP A 223 -2.86 11.26 -5.41
C TRP A 223 -3.39 12.49 -4.67
N LYS A 224 -2.84 12.76 -3.50
CA LYS A 224 -3.09 13.98 -2.73
C LYS A 224 -2.08 15.05 -3.13
N THR A 225 -2.56 16.24 -3.54
CA THR A 225 -1.68 17.41 -3.74
C THR A 225 -1.24 17.94 -2.38
N ILE A 226 0.07 17.98 -2.12
CA ILE A 226 0.65 18.51 -0.88
C ILE A 226 1.23 19.89 -1.03
N ASN A 227 1.70 20.25 -2.24
CA ASN A 227 2.21 21.59 -2.51
C ASN A 227 2.00 21.99 -3.97
N LYS A 228 1.90 23.31 -4.21
CA LYS A 228 1.80 23.91 -5.54
C LYS A 228 2.67 25.18 -5.60
N ILE A 229 3.53 25.25 -6.63
CA ILE A 229 4.42 26.39 -6.90
C ILE A 229 4.16 26.86 -8.33
N THR A 230 3.88 28.14 -8.50
CA THR A 230 3.75 28.77 -9.82
C THR A 230 4.82 29.84 -9.96
N THR A 231 5.69 29.72 -10.99
CA THR A 231 6.82 30.62 -11.16
C THR A 231 7.19 30.78 -12.64
N SER A 232 7.73 31.96 -13.00
CA SER A 232 8.32 32.21 -14.31
C SER A 232 9.80 31.80 -14.39
N SER A 233 10.43 31.49 -13.26
CA SER A 233 11.80 31.02 -13.17
C SER A 233 11.84 29.50 -13.21
N ARG A 234 12.93 28.93 -13.77
CA ARG A 234 13.19 27.49 -13.67
C ARG A 234 13.42 27.09 -12.23
N VAL A 235 12.74 26.07 -11.77
CA VAL A 235 12.84 25.53 -10.41
C VAL A 235 13.12 24.04 -10.49
N GLY A 236 14.17 23.58 -9.82
CA GLY A 236 14.46 22.17 -9.64
C GLY A 236 13.98 21.68 -8.29
N ILE A 237 13.58 20.42 -8.19
CA ILE A 237 13.23 19.79 -6.90
C ILE A 237 14.06 18.54 -6.70
N ALA A 238 14.78 18.49 -5.57
CA ALA A 238 15.43 17.29 -5.05
C ALA A 238 14.69 16.76 -3.84
N PHE A 239 14.88 15.49 -3.51
CA PHE A 239 14.19 14.81 -2.42
C PHE A 239 15.16 14.01 -1.55
N ASP A 240 15.12 14.24 -0.22
CA ASP A 240 15.78 13.39 0.76
C ASP A 240 14.81 12.28 1.23
N ALA A 241 15.03 11.06 0.78
CA ALA A 241 14.18 9.93 1.08
C ALA A 241 14.18 9.52 2.58
N ARG A 242 15.24 9.85 3.34
CA ARG A 242 15.34 9.52 4.78
C ARG A 242 14.40 10.34 5.64
N CYS A 243 14.34 11.65 5.35
CA CYS A 243 13.58 12.61 6.14
C CYS A 243 12.31 13.08 5.43
N ALA A 244 12.03 12.60 4.21
CA ALA A 244 10.96 13.05 3.33
C ALA A 244 10.94 14.58 3.14
N LEU A 245 12.12 15.19 2.91
CA LEU A 245 12.27 16.61 2.68
C LEU A 245 12.41 16.93 1.20
N PHE A 246 11.71 17.96 0.75
CA PHE A 246 11.84 18.50 -0.60
C PHE A 246 12.71 19.75 -0.59
N TYR A 247 13.72 19.79 -1.45
CA TYR A 247 14.58 20.94 -1.69
C TYR A 247 14.14 21.61 -2.98
N VAL A 248 13.43 22.72 -2.85
CA VAL A 248 12.95 23.53 -3.98
C VAL A 248 14.01 24.57 -4.28
N VAL A 249 14.69 24.43 -5.41
CA VAL A 249 15.84 25.24 -5.81
C VAL A 249 15.41 26.22 -6.88
N SER A 250 15.53 27.49 -6.58
CA SER A 250 15.37 28.60 -7.52
C SER A 250 16.70 29.38 -7.67
N PRO A 251 16.81 30.31 -8.64
CA PRO A 251 17.98 31.19 -8.72
C PRO A 251 18.20 32.04 -7.47
N GLU A 252 17.15 32.36 -6.72
CA GLU A 252 17.16 33.27 -5.59
C GLU A 252 17.34 32.58 -4.23
N SER A 253 16.75 31.36 -4.09
CA SER A 253 16.75 30.66 -2.82
C SER A 253 16.60 29.15 -2.96
N VAL A 254 17.00 28.43 -1.91
CA VAL A 254 16.67 27.03 -1.68
C VAL A 254 15.69 26.95 -0.52
N LYS A 255 14.48 26.45 -0.79
CA LYS A 255 13.43 26.20 0.21
C LYS A 255 13.41 24.72 0.57
N VAL A 256 13.27 24.41 1.85
CA VAL A 256 13.12 23.05 2.35
C VAL A 256 11.69 22.89 2.84
N LEU A 257 10.96 21.94 2.23
CA LEU A 257 9.60 21.61 2.62
C LEU A 257 9.57 20.21 3.26
N ASP A 258 8.66 20.00 4.20
CA ASP A 258 8.40 18.67 4.77
C ASP A 258 7.49 17.81 3.87
N GLU A 259 7.15 16.60 4.34
CA GLU A 259 6.31 15.62 3.64
C GLU A 259 4.87 16.09 3.40
N ASP A 260 4.42 17.10 4.12
CA ASP A 260 3.11 17.75 3.94
C ASP A 260 3.20 19.04 3.11
N GLY A 261 4.41 19.38 2.60
CA GLY A 261 4.65 20.56 1.78
C GLY A 261 4.80 21.87 2.58
N ARG A 262 4.97 21.78 3.91
CA ARG A 262 5.15 22.96 4.76
C ARG A 262 6.60 23.45 4.72
N LEU A 263 6.78 24.77 4.67
CA LEU A 263 8.11 25.38 4.68
C LEU A 263 8.80 25.19 6.04
N LYS A 264 9.98 24.56 6.03
CA LYS A 264 10.84 24.37 7.21
C LYS A 264 11.99 25.35 7.26
N GLN A 265 12.58 25.64 6.11
CA GLN A 265 13.76 26.49 5.99
C GLN A 265 13.79 27.16 4.62
N GLU A 266 14.32 28.36 4.55
CA GLU A 266 14.68 29.04 3.32
C GLU A 266 16.09 29.63 3.44
N THR A 267 16.93 29.35 2.44
CA THR A 267 18.32 29.85 2.37
C THR A 267 18.52 30.62 1.07
N ALA A 268 18.87 31.87 1.14
CA ALA A 268 19.13 32.67 -0.05
C ALA A 268 20.38 32.17 -0.79
N VAL A 269 20.34 32.16 -2.12
CA VAL A 269 21.50 31.89 -2.98
C VAL A 269 22.34 33.16 -3.07
N ARG A 270 23.57 33.12 -2.52
CA ARG A 270 24.49 34.26 -2.42
C ARG A 270 25.64 34.23 -3.43
N GLY A 271 25.75 33.15 -4.20
CA GLY A 271 26.77 33.00 -5.23
C GLY A 271 27.01 31.60 -5.70
N GLY A 272 27.89 31.45 -6.67
CA GLY A 272 28.09 30.22 -7.41
C GLY A 272 26.91 29.88 -8.29
N TYR A 273 27.00 28.76 -9.01
CA TYR A 273 25.99 28.33 -9.96
C TYR A 273 25.74 26.81 -9.85
N PRO A 274 24.50 26.33 -10.06
CA PRO A 274 24.28 24.92 -10.29
C PRO A 274 25.05 24.47 -11.53
N ALA A 275 25.37 23.19 -11.65
CA ALA A 275 26.03 22.66 -12.83
C ALA A 275 25.16 22.81 -14.11
N VAL A 276 23.85 22.73 -13.94
CA VAL A 276 22.84 22.92 -15.00
C VAL A 276 21.56 23.49 -14.36
N GLU A 277 20.93 24.44 -15.02
CA GLU A 277 19.69 25.10 -14.56
C GLU A 277 18.42 24.32 -14.97
N TYR A 278 18.50 23.03 -15.18
CA TYR A 278 17.37 22.19 -15.61
C TYR A 278 16.84 21.31 -14.47
N PRO A 279 15.51 21.19 -14.30
CA PRO A 279 14.89 20.49 -13.18
C PRO A 279 15.40 19.06 -12.96
N ASN A 280 15.53 18.29 -14.03
CA ASN A 280 15.92 16.88 -13.95
C ASN A 280 17.39 16.63 -13.56
N HIS A 281 18.23 17.68 -13.53
CA HIS A 281 19.66 17.63 -13.21
C HIS A 281 19.97 18.01 -11.75
N LEU A 282 19.05 17.66 -10.85
CA LEU A 282 19.16 17.91 -9.42
C LEU A 282 18.87 16.65 -8.62
N LEU A 283 19.58 16.44 -7.54
CA LEU A 283 19.33 15.38 -6.57
C LEU A 283 19.79 15.78 -5.17
N TYR A 284 19.31 15.06 -4.17
CA TYR A 284 19.85 15.14 -2.81
C TYR A 284 20.63 13.87 -2.49
N ASP A 285 21.92 14.04 -2.23
CA ASP A 285 22.82 12.95 -1.84
C ASP A 285 22.71 12.75 -0.32
N THR A 286 21.88 11.77 0.07
CA THR A 286 21.58 11.50 1.48
C THR A 286 22.79 11.05 2.28
N LEU A 287 23.78 10.40 1.66
CA LEU A 287 24.97 9.91 2.34
C LEU A 287 25.98 11.00 2.60
N SER A 288 26.21 11.90 1.63
CA SER A 288 27.07 13.07 1.83
C SER A 288 26.33 14.27 2.40
N ASN A 289 25.01 14.15 2.63
CA ASN A 289 24.13 15.21 3.15
C ASN A 289 24.24 16.51 2.33
N ALA A 290 24.18 16.40 1.01
CA ALA A 290 24.41 17.49 0.09
C ALA A 290 23.35 17.60 -1.00
N LEU A 291 22.90 18.82 -1.28
CA LEU A 291 22.14 19.14 -2.48
C LEU A 291 23.10 19.26 -3.67
N VAL A 292 22.85 18.51 -4.73
CA VAL A 292 23.76 18.32 -5.86
C VAL A 292 23.07 18.65 -7.16
N SER A 293 23.63 19.56 -7.95
CA SER A 293 23.34 19.76 -9.37
C SER A 293 24.46 19.14 -10.20
N TYR A 294 24.11 18.51 -11.34
CA TYR A 294 25.07 17.81 -12.17
C TYR A 294 24.80 17.99 -13.67
N SER A 295 25.86 17.95 -14.47
CA SER A 295 25.81 17.94 -15.94
C SER A 295 26.43 16.66 -16.48
N LEU A 296 25.63 15.78 -17.08
CA LEU A 296 26.13 14.59 -17.76
C LEU A 296 26.92 14.91 -19.02
N THR A 297 26.62 16.05 -19.64
CA THR A 297 27.25 16.51 -20.87
C THR A 297 28.66 17.03 -20.64
N GLU A 298 28.83 17.87 -19.60
CA GLU A 298 30.08 18.58 -19.32
C GLU A 298 30.89 17.94 -18.18
N ASN A 299 30.34 16.87 -17.57
CA ASN A 299 30.95 16.21 -16.41
C ASN A 299 31.22 17.17 -15.25
N ILE A 300 30.27 18.07 -14.96
CA ILE A 300 30.34 19.06 -13.89
C ILE A 300 29.39 18.63 -12.78
N ILE A 301 29.86 18.72 -11.54
CA ILE A 301 29.06 18.55 -10.32
C ILE A 301 29.18 19.82 -9.50
N SER A 302 28.05 20.36 -9.05
CA SER A 302 27.99 21.52 -8.16
C SER A 302 27.18 21.19 -6.91
N ARG A 303 27.71 21.52 -5.74
CA ARG A 303 27.10 21.25 -4.44
C ARG A 303 26.70 22.57 -3.77
N PHE A 304 25.54 22.58 -3.14
CA PHE A 304 25.06 23.77 -2.42
C PHE A 304 25.45 23.68 -0.94
N SER A 305 26.13 24.72 -0.46
CA SER A 305 26.42 24.90 0.95
C SER A 305 25.30 25.70 1.61
N PHE A 306 24.56 25.10 2.53
CA PHE A 306 23.51 25.77 3.30
C PHE A 306 24.10 26.79 4.30
N ALA A 307 25.34 26.60 4.76
CA ALA A 307 26.03 27.54 5.66
C ALA A 307 26.35 28.86 4.98
N ASP A 308 26.84 28.80 3.74
CA ASP A 308 27.29 29.98 2.99
C ASP A 308 26.22 30.48 2.01
N GLY A 309 25.21 29.69 1.71
CA GLY A 309 24.23 29.97 0.66
C GLY A 309 24.84 29.98 -0.74
N LYS A 310 25.84 29.13 -1.02
CA LYS A 310 26.58 29.16 -2.28
C LYS A 310 26.65 27.79 -2.94
N TRP A 311 26.65 27.82 -4.25
CA TRP A 311 27.02 26.68 -5.09
C TRP A 311 28.53 26.57 -5.20
N SER A 312 29.08 25.38 -5.28
CA SER A 312 30.53 25.17 -5.39
C SER A 312 31.11 25.52 -6.78
N ASN A 313 30.28 25.53 -7.83
CA ASN A 313 30.72 25.91 -9.18
C ASN A 313 30.66 27.44 -9.34
N GLU A 314 31.79 28.07 -9.64
CA GLU A 314 31.88 29.51 -9.78
C GLU A 314 31.60 30.01 -11.20
N VAL A 315 31.59 29.09 -12.20
CA VAL A 315 31.39 29.45 -13.59
C VAL A 315 30.01 28.98 -14.03
N ARG A 316 29.18 29.88 -14.56
CA ARG A 316 27.87 29.54 -15.11
C ARG A 316 28.04 28.70 -16.35
N ASN A 317 27.49 27.49 -16.33
CA ASN A 317 27.44 26.63 -17.49
C ASN A 317 26.28 27.04 -18.40
N THR A 318 26.60 27.57 -19.59
CA THR A 318 25.60 28.01 -20.57
C THR A 318 25.29 26.95 -21.65
N LYS A 319 25.96 25.81 -21.58
CA LYS A 319 25.72 24.73 -22.56
C LYS A 319 24.42 24.00 -22.24
N GLU A 320 23.65 23.79 -23.29
CA GLU A 320 22.44 22.99 -23.21
C GLU A 320 22.80 21.53 -22.94
N PRO A 321 22.10 20.84 -22.01
CA PRO A 321 22.32 19.42 -21.80
C PRO A 321 21.92 18.60 -23.02
N ASN A 322 22.62 17.51 -23.26
CA ASN A 322 22.28 16.55 -24.30
C ASN A 322 21.61 15.27 -23.78
N ASN A 323 21.20 15.29 -22.49
CA ASN A 323 20.58 14.17 -21.78
C ASN A 323 19.31 14.61 -21.06
N TYR A 324 18.43 15.39 -21.70
CA TYR A 324 17.11 15.72 -21.12
C TYR A 324 16.33 14.44 -20.84
N ASN A 325 15.54 14.44 -19.77
CA ASN A 325 14.66 13.35 -19.37
C ASN A 325 15.38 11.99 -19.34
N HIS A 326 16.65 11.98 -18.86
CA HIS A 326 17.36 10.75 -18.53
C HIS A 326 16.74 10.08 -17.31
N ALA A 327 16.80 8.75 -17.27
CA ALA A 327 16.40 7.97 -16.10
C ALA A 327 17.47 8.03 -15.01
N LYS A 328 17.09 7.97 -13.74
CA LYS A 328 18.00 8.03 -12.59
C LYS A 328 17.59 7.11 -11.46
N ALA A 329 18.56 6.50 -10.79
CA ALA A 329 18.35 5.66 -9.61
C ALA A 329 19.56 5.70 -8.68
N PHE A 330 19.32 5.50 -7.39
CA PHE A 330 20.38 5.35 -6.38
C PHE A 330 20.56 3.87 -6.03
N ASN A 331 21.81 3.43 -5.97
CA ASN A 331 22.18 2.10 -5.50
C ASN A 331 22.80 2.19 -4.11
N PRO A 332 22.11 1.74 -3.05
CA PRO A 332 22.66 1.77 -1.69
C PRO A 332 23.83 0.82 -1.50
N ALA A 333 23.95 -0.27 -2.31
CA ALA A 333 24.99 -1.29 -2.13
C ALA A 333 26.40 -0.77 -2.47
N ASP A 334 26.52 0.12 -3.48
CA ASP A 334 27.78 0.75 -3.87
C ASP A 334 27.82 2.25 -3.63
N SER A 335 26.77 2.80 -2.99
CA SER A 335 26.64 4.22 -2.65
C SER A 335 26.75 5.13 -3.88
N SER A 336 26.13 4.76 -4.98
CA SER A 336 26.25 5.48 -6.26
C SER A 336 24.89 5.80 -6.87
N PHE A 337 24.85 6.96 -7.52
CA PHE A 337 23.76 7.34 -8.42
C PHE A 337 24.08 6.86 -9.84
N TYR A 338 23.06 6.34 -10.52
CA TYR A 338 23.14 5.92 -11.91
C TYR A 338 22.21 6.75 -12.76
N PHE A 339 22.63 7.08 -13.98
CA PHE A 339 21.88 7.87 -14.94
C PHE A 339 21.91 7.17 -16.29
N PHE A 340 20.78 7.04 -16.96
CA PHE A 340 20.68 6.32 -18.22
C PHE A 340 19.92 7.09 -19.28
N GLY A 341 20.47 7.10 -20.49
CA GLY A 341 19.79 7.60 -21.69
C GLY A 341 19.62 9.12 -21.72
N GLY A 342 18.46 9.55 -22.19
CA GLY A 342 18.13 10.98 -22.37
C GLY A 342 18.08 11.40 -23.82
N TYR A 343 17.76 12.66 -24.04
CA TYR A 343 17.62 13.27 -25.37
C TYR A 343 18.32 14.64 -25.41
N GLY A 344 18.89 15.00 -26.52
CA GLY A 344 19.43 16.32 -26.79
C GLY A 344 20.15 16.40 -28.14
N PHE A 345 20.18 17.58 -28.74
CA PHE A 345 20.78 17.83 -30.06
C PHE A 345 20.32 16.82 -31.11
N TYR A 346 19.00 16.61 -31.21
CA TYR A 346 18.36 15.70 -32.19
C TYR A 346 18.76 14.22 -32.03
N LYS A 347 19.27 13.82 -30.86
CA LYS A 347 19.73 12.44 -30.61
C LYS A 347 19.10 11.86 -29.32
N TYR A 348 18.65 10.63 -29.46
CA TYR A 348 18.36 9.78 -28.30
C TYR A 348 19.66 9.15 -27.81
N ARG A 349 19.78 8.96 -26.48
CA ARG A 349 20.99 8.43 -25.86
C ARG A 349 20.72 7.07 -25.20
N ASN A 350 21.79 6.28 -25.03
CA ASN A 350 21.82 5.05 -24.23
C ASN A 350 23.08 4.98 -23.36
N ASP A 351 23.69 6.13 -23.12
CA ASP A 351 24.83 6.24 -22.22
C ASP A 351 24.41 5.89 -20.79
N LEU A 352 25.28 5.18 -20.07
CA LEU A 352 25.14 4.91 -18.65
C LEU A 352 26.25 5.64 -17.90
N PHE A 353 25.86 6.49 -16.93
CA PHE A 353 26.78 7.21 -16.07
C PHE A 353 26.60 6.76 -14.61
N ARG A 354 27.69 6.85 -13.84
CA ARG A 354 27.73 6.63 -12.41
C ARG A 354 28.36 7.82 -11.69
N MET A 355 27.75 8.25 -10.61
CA MET A 355 28.32 9.21 -9.66
C MET A 355 28.31 8.59 -8.27
N LYS A 356 29.48 8.35 -7.69
CA LYS A 356 29.58 7.88 -6.32
C LYS A 356 29.19 9.02 -5.35
N SER A 357 28.48 8.69 -4.29
CA SER A 357 28.14 9.67 -3.24
C SER A 357 29.40 10.38 -2.73
N GLY A 358 29.30 11.70 -2.56
CA GLY A 358 30.44 12.55 -2.14
C GLY A 358 31.50 12.79 -3.22
N SER A 359 31.44 12.13 -4.40
CA SER A 359 32.41 12.30 -5.48
C SER A 359 32.13 13.56 -6.31
N GLU A 360 33.17 14.17 -6.81
CA GLU A 360 33.10 15.24 -7.81
C GLU A 360 33.33 14.73 -9.25
N ILE A 361 33.43 13.43 -9.40
CA ILE A 361 33.70 12.77 -10.70
C ILE A 361 32.46 11.93 -11.08
N MET A 362 32.09 12.07 -12.34
CA MET A 362 31.09 11.25 -12.98
C MET A 362 31.75 10.33 -14.00
N GLU A 363 31.46 9.04 -13.92
CA GLU A 363 32.06 8.02 -14.79
C GLU A 363 31.03 7.54 -15.82
N GLN A 364 31.43 7.50 -17.08
CA GLN A 364 30.65 6.80 -18.11
C GLN A 364 30.99 5.31 -18.06
N ILE A 365 29.96 4.48 -17.87
CA ILE A 365 30.10 3.02 -17.81
C ILE A 365 29.78 2.43 -19.18
N LYS A 366 30.74 1.67 -19.74
CA LYS A 366 30.50 0.85 -20.90
C LYS A 366 29.86 -0.47 -20.47
N TYR A 367 28.89 -0.95 -21.22
CA TYR A 367 28.22 -2.23 -20.98
C TYR A 367 27.97 -2.95 -22.32
N ASP A 368 27.92 -4.29 -22.26
CA ASP A 368 27.74 -5.11 -23.44
C ASP A 368 26.26 -5.16 -23.88
N HIS A 369 26.04 -5.38 -25.18
CA HIS A 369 24.71 -5.40 -25.81
C HIS A 369 23.87 -4.15 -25.46
N PRO A 370 24.31 -2.94 -25.90
CA PRO A 370 23.67 -1.70 -25.52
C PRO A 370 22.17 -1.68 -25.84
N LEU A 371 21.37 -1.27 -24.86
CA LEU A 371 19.94 -1.04 -25.04
C LEU A 371 19.71 0.06 -26.09
N TYR A 372 18.59 -0.01 -26.79
CA TYR A 372 18.27 1.02 -27.77
C TYR A 372 18.16 2.40 -27.10
N PRO A 373 18.74 3.43 -27.76
CA PRO A 373 18.70 4.81 -27.30
C PRO A 373 17.28 5.29 -27.01
N ARG A 374 17.10 5.92 -25.83
CA ARG A 374 15.78 6.36 -25.35
C ARG A 374 15.86 7.44 -24.29
N TYR A 375 14.75 8.16 -24.10
CA TYR A 375 14.54 9.10 -23.00
C TYR A 375 13.19 8.84 -22.35
N SER A 376 12.91 9.48 -21.22
CA SER A 376 11.66 9.32 -20.44
C SER A 376 11.36 7.85 -20.14
N ALA A 377 12.38 7.10 -19.73
CA ALA A 377 12.28 5.76 -19.15
C ALA A 377 12.34 5.84 -17.63
N ALA A 378 11.72 4.90 -16.96
CA ALA A 378 11.81 4.74 -15.51
C ALA A 378 12.96 3.80 -15.13
N MET A 379 13.66 4.09 -14.03
CA MET A 379 14.80 3.29 -13.59
C MET A 379 14.77 2.99 -12.09
N ALA A 380 15.19 1.80 -11.71
CA ALA A 380 15.42 1.39 -10.32
C ALA A 380 16.61 0.44 -10.21
N VAL A 381 17.19 0.32 -9.02
CA VAL A 381 18.22 -0.69 -8.71
C VAL A 381 17.64 -1.72 -7.74
N VAL A 382 17.83 -3.01 -8.03
CA VAL A 382 17.49 -4.12 -7.15
C VAL A 382 18.67 -5.09 -7.09
N GLY A 383 19.32 -5.16 -5.95
CA GLY A 383 20.56 -5.90 -5.81
C GLY A 383 21.67 -5.36 -6.71
N ASP A 384 22.25 -6.22 -7.54
CA ASP A 384 23.29 -5.86 -8.53
C ASP A 384 22.72 -5.51 -9.90
N GLU A 385 21.42 -5.36 -10.04
CA GLU A 385 20.74 -5.15 -11.31
C GLU A 385 20.13 -3.75 -11.39
N LEU A 386 20.42 -3.06 -12.48
CA LEU A 386 19.78 -1.81 -12.86
C LEU A 386 18.61 -2.12 -13.81
N TYR A 387 17.38 -1.91 -13.37
CA TYR A 387 16.18 -2.14 -14.15
C TYR A 387 15.72 -0.87 -14.84
N ILE A 388 15.35 -0.98 -16.11
CA ILE A 388 14.90 0.12 -16.95
C ILE A 388 13.56 -0.29 -17.58
N PHE A 389 12.54 0.54 -17.43
CA PHE A 389 11.23 0.31 -18.02
C PHE A 389 10.81 1.46 -18.94
N GLY A 390 10.29 1.13 -20.11
CA GLY A 390 9.67 2.09 -21.00
C GLY A 390 10.65 2.97 -21.75
N GLY A 391 10.18 4.17 -22.05
CA GLY A 391 10.91 5.23 -22.74
C GLY A 391 10.61 5.32 -24.24
N LYS A 392 10.99 6.46 -24.84
CA LYS A 392 10.78 6.81 -26.24
C LYS A 392 12.11 6.95 -26.95
N GLY A 393 12.26 6.38 -28.16
CA GLY A 393 13.48 6.45 -28.91
C GLY A 393 13.47 5.57 -30.15
N ASN A 394 14.66 5.26 -30.70
CA ASN A 394 14.79 4.29 -31.77
C ASN A 394 16.18 3.63 -31.80
N LYS A 395 16.32 2.57 -32.57
CA LYS A 395 17.53 1.76 -32.67
C LYS A 395 18.79 2.57 -33.00
N TYR A 396 18.65 3.63 -33.80
CA TYR A 396 19.77 4.41 -34.33
C TYR A 396 20.08 5.68 -33.51
N GLY A 397 19.25 6.00 -32.51
CA GLY A 397 19.40 7.21 -31.70
C GLY A 397 19.18 8.51 -32.47
N LYS A 398 18.53 8.51 -33.62
CA LYS A 398 18.34 9.67 -34.49
C LYS A 398 16.87 10.10 -34.49
N GLN A 399 16.61 11.36 -34.20
CA GLN A 399 15.24 11.91 -34.14
C GLN A 399 14.54 11.88 -35.52
N GLU A 400 15.29 11.99 -36.61
CA GLU A 400 14.73 12.02 -37.95
C GLU A 400 14.12 10.68 -38.40
N LEU A 401 14.40 9.61 -37.64
CA LEU A 401 13.87 8.28 -37.93
C LEU A 401 12.65 7.99 -37.08
N THR A 402 11.83 7.03 -37.53
CA THR A 402 10.64 6.58 -36.81
C THR A 402 10.94 6.29 -35.34
N THR A 403 10.19 6.91 -34.50
CA THR A 403 10.30 6.78 -33.03
C THR A 403 9.36 5.71 -32.54
N HIS A 404 9.79 4.96 -31.54
CA HIS A 404 9.01 3.93 -30.87
C HIS A 404 8.87 4.23 -29.37
N TYR A 405 7.75 3.84 -28.79
CA TYR A 405 7.55 3.77 -27.36
C TYR A 405 7.85 2.34 -26.91
N TYR A 406 8.81 2.19 -26.02
CA TYR A 406 9.22 0.88 -25.53
C TYR A 406 8.37 0.48 -24.33
N LEU A 407 7.61 -0.59 -24.43
CA LEU A 407 6.84 -1.17 -23.33
C LEU A 407 7.47 -2.51 -22.91
N GLY A 408 8.63 -2.41 -22.29
CA GLY A 408 9.40 -3.57 -21.84
C GLY A 408 10.25 -3.26 -20.62
N LEU A 409 10.59 -4.32 -19.89
CA LEU A 409 11.50 -4.30 -18.77
C LEU A 409 12.85 -4.86 -19.21
N TYR A 410 13.90 -4.10 -18.98
CA TYR A 410 15.27 -4.41 -19.34
C TYR A 410 16.13 -4.35 -18.07
N ALA A 411 17.24 -5.11 -18.05
CA ALA A 411 18.18 -5.06 -16.95
C ALA A 411 19.63 -4.90 -17.46
N ILE A 412 20.44 -4.18 -16.67
CA ILE A 412 21.89 -4.11 -16.83
C ILE A 412 22.49 -4.60 -15.51
N ASN A 413 23.27 -5.68 -15.58
CA ASN A 413 23.99 -6.16 -14.40
C ASN A 413 25.19 -5.25 -14.12
N LEU A 414 25.25 -4.68 -12.92
CA LEU A 414 26.26 -3.67 -12.55
C LEU A 414 27.65 -4.28 -12.35
N LYS A 415 27.77 -5.59 -12.12
CA LYS A 415 29.06 -6.30 -11.98
C LYS A 415 29.58 -6.81 -13.30
N SER A 416 28.79 -7.60 -14.02
CA SER A 416 29.20 -8.19 -15.31
C SER A 416 29.14 -7.19 -16.47
N LYS A 417 28.47 -6.06 -16.31
CA LYS A 417 28.23 -5.04 -17.35
C LYS A 417 27.45 -5.58 -18.57
N GLN A 418 26.64 -6.61 -18.38
CA GLN A 418 25.82 -7.17 -19.44
C GLN A 418 24.38 -6.70 -19.32
N SER A 419 23.77 -6.36 -20.45
CA SER A 419 22.35 -6.04 -20.50
C SER A 419 21.54 -7.22 -21.04
N ARG A 420 20.27 -7.27 -20.66
CA ARG A 420 19.31 -8.24 -21.18
C ARG A 420 17.88 -7.69 -21.16
N THR A 421 17.07 -8.20 -22.05
CA THR A 421 15.63 -7.98 -22.00
C THR A 421 15.03 -8.99 -21.02
N ILE A 422 14.31 -8.51 -20.00
CA ILE A 422 13.53 -9.37 -19.11
C ILE A 422 12.26 -9.81 -19.82
N TRP A 423 11.51 -8.83 -20.33
CA TRP A 423 10.35 -9.04 -21.17
C TRP A 423 10.02 -7.77 -21.96
N GLU A 424 9.30 -7.91 -23.07
CA GLU A 424 8.85 -6.82 -23.92
C GLU A 424 7.46 -7.12 -24.47
N LYS A 425 6.61 -6.11 -24.52
CA LYS A 425 5.26 -6.18 -25.07
C LYS A 425 5.26 -5.55 -26.45
N LYS A 426 5.18 -6.36 -27.50
CA LYS A 426 5.39 -5.90 -28.89
C LYS A 426 4.17 -5.27 -29.56
N ASP A 427 2.96 -5.64 -29.09
CA ASP A 427 1.71 -5.29 -29.78
C ASP A 427 0.94 -4.13 -29.10
N ASP A 428 1.57 -3.44 -28.16
CA ASP A 428 0.95 -2.33 -27.44
C ASP A 428 1.42 -1.00 -28.07
N ASN A 429 0.55 -0.39 -28.86
CA ASN A 429 0.83 0.89 -29.53
C ASN A 429 0.60 2.10 -28.62
N LYS A 430 0.68 1.94 -27.30
CA LYS A 430 0.51 3.03 -26.35
C LYS A 430 1.64 4.05 -26.45
N GLU A 431 1.26 5.29 -26.72
CA GLU A 431 2.16 6.43 -26.71
C GLU A 431 2.35 6.98 -25.31
N THR A 432 3.12 6.28 -24.49
CA THR A 432 3.35 6.67 -23.11
C THR A 432 4.83 6.84 -22.78
N ILE A 433 5.10 7.75 -21.86
CA ILE A 433 6.42 7.95 -21.25
C ILE A 433 6.32 7.82 -19.75
N MET A 434 7.46 7.62 -19.08
CA MET A 434 7.56 7.35 -17.67
C MET A 434 8.27 8.47 -16.92
N ALA A 435 7.97 8.62 -15.63
CA ALA A 435 8.81 9.36 -14.70
C ALA A 435 10.22 8.78 -14.67
N SER A 436 11.23 9.61 -14.39
CA SER A 436 12.66 9.25 -14.51
C SER A 436 13.09 8.11 -13.56
N SER A 437 12.31 7.80 -12.55
CA SER A 437 12.58 6.75 -11.56
C SER A 437 11.34 5.92 -11.29
N MET A 438 11.54 4.69 -10.81
CA MET A 438 10.51 3.79 -10.32
C MET A 438 10.89 3.20 -8.96
N TYR A 439 9.90 2.81 -8.19
CA TYR A 439 10.05 2.16 -6.90
C TYR A 439 9.87 0.65 -7.02
N PHE A 440 10.72 -0.13 -6.38
CA PHE A 440 10.58 -1.59 -6.28
C PHE A 440 9.99 -1.97 -4.94
N GLU A 441 8.86 -2.70 -4.95
CA GLU A 441 8.24 -3.26 -3.76
C GLU A 441 8.60 -4.75 -3.64
N PRO A 442 9.44 -5.11 -2.65
CA PRO A 442 9.88 -6.50 -2.48
C PRO A 442 8.74 -7.46 -2.15
N ALA A 443 7.72 -6.99 -1.42
CA ALA A 443 6.62 -7.83 -0.93
C ALA A 443 5.81 -8.48 -2.08
N ASP A 444 5.69 -7.78 -3.21
CA ASP A 444 4.95 -8.28 -4.38
C ASP A 444 5.82 -8.46 -5.63
N SER A 445 7.12 -8.25 -5.52
CA SER A 445 8.10 -8.35 -6.62
C SER A 445 7.70 -7.52 -7.85
N SER A 446 7.25 -6.29 -7.64
CA SER A 446 6.79 -5.38 -8.68
C SER A 446 7.49 -4.02 -8.60
N PHE A 447 7.59 -3.38 -9.75
CA PHE A 447 7.98 -1.98 -9.84
C PHE A 447 6.74 -1.10 -9.90
N TYR A 448 6.84 0.08 -9.31
CA TYR A 448 5.83 1.13 -9.39
C TYR A 448 6.42 2.34 -10.10
N ALA A 449 5.80 2.75 -11.20
CA ALA A 449 6.23 3.89 -12.01
C ALA A 449 5.03 4.73 -12.42
N VAL A 450 5.22 6.04 -12.55
CA VAL A 450 4.16 6.93 -13.06
C VAL A 450 4.28 7.03 -14.58
N SER A 451 3.14 6.79 -15.25
CA SER A 451 2.97 6.93 -16.68
C SER A 451 2.19 8.20 -17.02
N THR A 452 2.43 8.80 -18.17
CA THR A 452 1.59 9.91 -18.69
C THR A 452 0.27 9.42 -19.26
N ASP A 453 0.10 8.11 -19.41
CA ASP A 453 -1.14 7.53 -19.93
C ASP A 453 -2.33 7.86 -19.00
N ASN A 454 -3.51 7.99 -19.58
CA ASN A 454 -4.77 8.28 -18.87
C ASN A 454 -4.71 9.47 -17.88
N GLY A 455 -3.89 10.50 -18.18
CA GLY A 455 -3.80 11.68 -17.32
C GLY A 455 -2.91 11.54 -16.09
N GLY A 456 -1.95 10.65 -16.15
CA GLY A 456 -0.96 10.40 -15.09
C GLY A 456 -1.44 9.39 -14.06
N THR A 457 -1.19 8.13 -14.32
CA THR A 457 -1.52 7.01 -13.43
C THR A 457 -0.26 6.32 -12.92
N LEU A 458 -0.35 5.72 -11.74
CA LEU A 458 0.69 4.86 -11.21
C LEU A 458 0.48 3.44 -11.76
N TRP A 459 1.53 2.92 -12.39
CA TRP A 459 1.54 1.57 -12.92
C TRP A 459 2.29 0.63 -12.00
N LYS A 460 1.69 -0.52 -11.74
CA LYS A 460 2.34 -1.69 -11.14
C LYS A 460 2.86 -2.58 -12.26
N ILE A 461 4.17 -2.79 -12.30
CA ILE A 461 4.89 -3.47 -13.37
C ILE A 461 5.50 -4.75 -12.81
N SER A 462 5.11 -5.90 -13.33
CA SER A 462 5.66 -7.19 -12.88
C SER A 462 7.14 -7.32 -13.24
N MET A 463 7.95 -7.73 -12.26
CA MET A 463 9.36 -8.05 -12.50
C MET A 463 9.56 -9.29 -13.38
N LYS A 464 8.59 -10.21 -13.43
CA LYS A 464 8.76 -11.55 -14.02
C LYS A 464 8.03 -11.78 -15.34
N SER A 465 6.99 -11.01 -15.61
CA SER A 465 6.09 -11.26 -16.75
C SER A 465 5.68 -9.97 -17.44
N PRO A 466 5.31 -9.99 -18.73
CA PRO A 466 4.92 -8.79 -19.48
C PRO A 466 3.53 -8.26 -19.06
N VAL A 467 3.36 -8.05 -17.77
CA VAL A 467 2.12 -7.56 -17.16
C VAL A 467 2.40 -6.25 -16.44
N TYR A 468 1.60 -5.25 -16.75
CA TYR A 468 1.50 -4.01 -16.00
C TYR A 468 0.03 -3.62 -15.85
N THR A 469 -0.31 -2.99 -14.74
CA THR A 469 -1.68 -2.57 -14.40
C THR A 469 -1.67 -1.17 -13.79
N GLU A 470 -2.68 -0.38 -14.12
CA GLU A 470 -2.91 0.90 -13.47
C GLU A 470 -3.47 0.65 -12.06
N VAL A 471 -2.88 1.28 -11.05
CA VAL A 471 -3.19 1.02 -9.63
C VAL A 471 -3.47 2.28 -8.82
N SER A 472 -3.54 3.45 -9.47
CA SER A 472 -4.02 4.68 -8.86
C SER A 472 -5.08 5.34 -9.73
N LYS A 473 -5.89 6.22 -9.13
CA LYS A 473 -6.68 7.15 -9.91
C LYS A 473 -5.76 8.14 -10.66
N PRO A 474 -6.18 8.66 -11.82
CA PRO A 474 -5.41 9.65 -12.55
C PRO A 474 -5.27 10.95 -11.76
N ILE A 475 -4.16 11.66 -11.99
CA ILE A 475 -3.89 12.97 -11.36
C ILE A 475 -4.83 14.06 -11.88
N ASN A 476 -5.68 13.78 -12.86
CA ASN A 476 -6.59 14.68 -13.54
C ASN A 476 -5.91 15.85 -14.28
N ASN A 477 -4.62 15.70 -14.62
CA ASN A 477 -3.90 16.60 -15.47
C ASN A 477 -3.72 15.97 -16.85
N ARG A 478 -3.99 16.72 -17.90
CA ARG A 478 -3.53 16.33 -19.24
C ARG A 478 -2.00 16.48 -19.23
N LEU A 479 -1.31 15.36 -19.13
CA LEU A 479 0.15 15.31 -19.19
C LEU A 479 0.56 15.22 -20.65
N ASP A 480 1.01 16.34 -21.21
CA ASP A 480 1.73 16.33 -22.48
C ASP A 480 3.23 16.17 -22.18
N TYR A 481 3.83 15.12 -22.72
CA TYR A 481 5.23 14.78 -22.48
C TYR A 481 6.22 15.85 -22.97
N GLN A 482 5.81 16.75 -23.87
CA GLN A 482 6.67 17.82 -24.38
C GLN A 482 6.83 18.97 -23.38
N ASP A 483 5.84 19.15 -22.51
CA ASP A 483 5.75 20.28 -21.60
C ASP A 483 5.79 19.87 -20.12
N CYS A 484 6.10 18.60 -19.85
CA CYS A 484 6.14 18.09 -18.47
C CYS A 484 7.47 17.43 -18.13
N ASP A 485 8.01 17.74 -16.96
CA ASP A 485 9.09 17.01 -16.30
C ASP A 485 8.54 16.40 -15.00
N PHE A 486 8.80 15.11 -14.75
CA PHE A 486 8.23 14.43 -13.59
C PHE A 486 9.17 13.37 -13.02
N ASN A 487 9.20 13.33 -11.69
CA ASN A 487 10.05 12.44 -10.92
C ASN A 487 9.24 11.76 -9.81
N LEU A 488 9.44 10.46 -9.65
CA LEU A 488 8.85 9.66 -8.61
C LEU A 488 9.87 9.38 -7.52
N TYR A 489 9.48 9.56 -6.25
CA TYR A 489 10.31 9.31 -5.08
C TYR A 489 9.56 8.41 -4.09
N TYR A 490 10.30 7.65 -3.30
CA TYR A 490 9.75 6.84 -2.21
C TYR A 490 10.38 7.23 -0.88
N SER A 491 9.55 7.41 0.15
CA SER A 491 10.00 7.57 1.53
C SER A 491 9.72 6.29 2.32
N PRO A 492 10.75 5.55 2.73
CA PRO A 492 10.56 4.34 3.55
C PRO A 492 10.02 4.66 4.94
N THR A 493 10.39 5.79 5.52
CA THR A 493 9.95 6.23 6.86
C THR A 493 8.45 6.50 6.90
N HIS A 494 7.90 7.15 5.88
CA HIS A 494 6.48 7.51 5.80
C HIS A 494 5.66 6.50 4.98
N ARG A 495 6.31 5.52 4.33
CA ARG A 495 5.67 4.56 3.41
C ARG A 495 4.80 5.24 2.35
N LYS A 496 5.34 6.31 1.76
CA LYS A 496 4.67 7.13 0.74
C LYS A 496 5.48 7.19 -0.54
N LEU A 497 4.78 7.17 -1.67
CA LEU A 497 5.31 7.62 -2.94
C LEU A 497 4.99 9.10 -3.11
N PHE A 498 5.95 9.85 -3.62
CA PHE A 498 5.80 11.26 -3.95
C PHE A 498 6.08 11.47 -5.42
N LEU A 499 5.20 12.20 -6.08
CA LEU A 499 5.38 12.61 -7.47
C LEU A 499 5.58 14.12 -7.53
N VAL A 500 6.69 14.54 -8.09
CA VAL A 500 6.93 15.94 -8.46
C VAL A 500 6.64 16.08 -9.95
N LEU A 501 5.70 16.93 -10.29
CA LEU A 501 5.31 17.27 -11.64
C LEU A 501 5.55 18.74 -11.90
N ASP A 502 6.45 19.08 -12.82
CA ASP A 502 6.63 20.42 -13.37
C ASP A 502 6.00 20.48 -14.77
N LYS A 503 4.97 21.29 -14.91
CA LYS A 503 4.30 21.55 -16.19
C LYS A 503 4.61 22.95 -16.69
N ILE A 504 5.15 23.04 -17.89
CA ILE A 504 5.41 24.31 -18.56
C ILE A 504 4.12 24.78 -19.25
N LEU A 505 3.64 25.96 -18.88
CA LEU A 505 2.46 26.57 -19.46
C LEU A 505 2.83 27.42 -20.70
N ASN A 506 1.84 27.77 -21.54
CA ASN A 506 2.03 28.48 -22.80
C ASN A 506 2.79 29.81 -22.68
N ASN A 507 2.75 30.45 -21.53
CA ASN A 507 3.48 31.69 -21.24
C ASN A 507 4.89 31.45 -20.64
N ARG A 508 5.42 30.23 -20.71
CA ARG A 508 6.66 29.76 -20.09
C ARG A 508 6.64 29.82 -18.55
N THR A 509 5.48 29.91 -17.95
CA THR A 509 5.33 29.76 -16.51
C THR A 509 5.34 28.27 -16.14
N HIS A 510 6.05 27.94 -15.09
CA HIS A 510 6.10 26.61 -14.51
C HIS A 510 4.96 26.45 -13.48
N ASP A 511 4.13 25.41 -13.62
CA ASP A 511 3.13 24.96 -12.64
C ASP A 511 3.63 23.65 -12.02
N ILE A 512 4.31 23.78 -10.89
CA ILE A 512 4.93 22.65 -10.21
C ILE A 512 3.99 22.18 -9.11
N LYS A 513 3.71 20.89 -9.10
CA LYS A 513 2.90 20.26 -8.05
C LYS A 513 3.63 19.07 -7.46
N ILE A 514 3.52 18.95 -6.14
CA ILE A 514 4.00 17.80 -5.40
C ILE A 514 2.79 17.02 -4.93
N TYR A 515 2.75 15.73 -5.26
CA TYR A 515 1.69 14.82 -4.89
C TYR A 515 2.23 13.71 -4.00
N SER A 516 1.37 13.15 -3.16
CA SER A 516 1.68 11.95 -2.37
C SER A 516 0.59 10.89 -2.51
N ILE A 517 0.98 9.62 -2.40
CA ILE A 517 0.10 8.47 -2.29
C ILE A 517 0.70 7.48 -1.29
N ASN A 518 -0.12 6.90 -0.42
CA ASN A 518 0.35 5.99 0.61
C ASN A 518 0.59 4.57 0.07
N MET A 519 1.57 3.88 0.64
CA MET A 519 1.83 2.46 0.40
C MET A 519 1.40 1.61 1.61
N PRO A 520 0.94 0.38 1.42
CA PRO A 520 0.67 -0.28 0.14
C PRO A 520 -0.53 0.31 -0.59
N LEU A 521 -0.58 0.16 -1.90
CA LEU A 521 -1.76 0.54 -2.68
C LEU A 521 -2.90 -0.44 -2.46
N VAL A 522 -4.11 0.06 -2.57
CA VAL A 522 -5.36 -0.71 -2.44
C VAL A 522 -6.17 -0.56 -3.72
N ASN A 523 -6.79 -1.64 -4.19
CA ASN A 523 -7.72 -1.55 -5.31
C ASN A 523 -9.00 -0.84 -4.88
N GLU A 524 -9.50 0.06 -5.70
CA GLU A 524 -10.77 0.75 -5.45
C GLU A 524 -11.94 -0.24 -5.28
N ILE A 525 -11.92 -1.37 -5.99
CA ILE A 525 -12.94 -2.42 -5.88
C ILE A 525 -12.93 -3.06 -4.48
N ASP A 526 -11.76 -3.21 -3.87
CA ASP A 526 -11.63 -3.87 -2.56
C ASP A 526 -12.13 -3.02 -1.39
N ILE A 527 -12.26 -1.69 -1.61
CA ILE A 527 -12.76 -0.76 -0.59
C ILE A 527 -14.23 -0.40 -0.76
N ARG A 528 -14.85 -0.69 -1.91
CA ARG A 528 -16.28 -0.46 -2.10
C ARG A 528 -17.07 -1.49 -1.30
N GLN A 529 -17.96 -1.02 -0.45
CA GLN A 529 -18.94 -1.85 0.23
C GLN A 529 -20.19 -1.98 -0.64
N SER A 530 -20.58 -3.20 -1.01
CA SER A 530 -21.88 -3.45 -1.62
C SER A 530 -22.86 -3.93 -0.55
N VAL A 531 -24.09 -3.45 -0.61
CA VAL A 531 -25.19 -3.88 0.27
C VAL A 531 -25.45 -5.39 0.12
N ASP A 532 -25.20 -5.94 -1.07
CA ASP A 532 -25.39 -7.36 -1.41
C ASP A 532 -24.39 -8.27 -0.71
N GLU A 533 -23.18 -7.81 -0.40
CA GLU A 533 -22.18 -8.59 0.32
C GLU A 533 -22.55 -8.82 1.79
N MET A 534 -23.32 -7.94 2.40
CA MET A 534 -23.67 -8.02 3.83
C MET A 534 -24.91 -8.87 4.10
N GLY A 535 -25.81 -9.03 3.13
CA GLY A 535 -26.96 -9.93 3.22
C GLY A 535 -26.61 -11.41 3.10
N SER A 536 -25.50 -11.75 2.42
CA SER A 536 -25.10 -13.14 2.13
C SER A 536 -24.56 -13.91 3.34
N GLY A 537 -24.05 -13.19 4.36
CA GLY A 537 -23.47 -13.83 5.56
C GLY A 537 -24.46 -14.67 6.36
N LYS A 538 -25.73 -14.29 6.40
CA LYS A 538 -26.78 -15.05 7.11
C LYS A 538 -27.12 -16.38 6.42
N TRP A 539 -27.13 -16.42 5.10
CA TRP A 539 -27.38 -17.62 4.31
C TRP A 539 -26.22 -18.60 4.39
N TRP A 540 -24.98 -18.13 4.38
CA TRP A 540 -23.80 -18.97 4.56
C TRP A 540 -23.73 -19.59 5.95
N ASN A 541 -24.12 -18.85 7.00
CA ASN A 541 -24.22 -19.37 8.37
C ASN A 541 -25.30 -20.45 8.45
N LEU A 542 -26.45 -20.27 7.78
CA LEU A 542 -27.51 -21.27 7.73
C LEU A 542 -27.06 -22.53 6.97
N LEU A 543 -26.41 -22.39 5.82
CA LEU A 543 -25.83 -23.51 5.06
C LEU A 543 -24.74 -24.23 5.85
N TYR A 544 -23.94 -23.49 6.64
CA TYR A 544 -22.93 -24.07 7.52
C TYR A 544 -23.58 -24.90 8.64
N VAL A 545 -24.63 -24.40 9.30
CA VAL A 545 -25.39 -25.13 10.32
C VAL A 545 -26.04 -26.39 9.73
N ILE A 546 -26.63 -26.27 8.54
CA ILE A 546 -27.22 -27.42 7.83
C ILE A 546 -26.13 -28.45 7.47
N GLY A 547 -24.96 -28.00 7.03
CA GLY A 547 -23.81 -28.86 6.72
C GLY A 547 -23.32 -29.64 7.95
N VAL A 548 -23.18 -28.95 9.10
CA VAL A 548 -22.79 -29.58 10.38
C VAL A 548 -23.84 -30.60 10.82
N LEU A 549 -25.11 -30.25 10.75
CA LEU A 549 -26.21 -31.21 11.09
C LEU A 549 -26.24 -32.44 10.16
N ALA A 550 -25.96 -32.26 8.88
CA ALA A 550 -25.86 -33.35 7.92
C ALA A 550 -24.66 -34.27 8.23
N ILE A 551 -23.52 -33.73 8.60
CA ILE A 551 -22.33 -34.49 9.02
C ILE A 551 -22.60 -35.27 10.30
N LEU A 552 -23.28 -34.67 11.30
CA LEU A 552 -23.67 -35.33 12.54
C LEU A 552 -24.68 -36.46 12.28
N ALA A 553 -25.66 -36.24 11.38
CA ALA A 553 -26.63 -37.25 10.98
C ALA A 553 -25.95 -38.41 10.25
N CYS A 554 -25.02 -38.15 9.33
CA CYS A 554 -24.21 -39.18 8.66
C CYS A 554 -23.33 -39.96 9.65
N GLY A 555 -22.70 -39.26 10.61
CA GLY A 555 -21.92 -39.89 11.68
C GLY A 555 -22.77 -40.81 12.57
N ALA A 556 -23.96 -40.38 12.98
CA ALA A 556 -24.94 -41.18 13.73
C ALA A 556 -25.41 -42.37 12.93
N TRP A 557 -25.70 -42.19 11.63
CA TRP A 557 -26.12 -43.28 10.73
C TRP A 557 -25.02 -44.34 10.54
N LEU A 558 -23.78 -43.91 10.34
CA LEU A 558 -22.63 -44.82 10.24
C LEU A 558 -22.38 -45.55 11.57
N PHE A 559 -22.55 -44.88 12.71
CA PHE A 559 -22.44 -45.51 14.03
C PHE A 559 -23.54 -46.54 14.27
N TYR A 560 -24.79 -46.24 13.88
CA TYR A 560 -25.91 -47.17 13.97
C TYR A 560 -25.72 -48.39 13.06
N ARG A 561 -25.25 -48.18 11.82
CA ARG A 561 -24.94 -49.24 10.86
C ARG A 561 -23.76 -50.11 11.30
N SER A 562 -22.78 -49.56 12.02
CA SER A 562 -21.66 -50.27 12.63
C SER A 562 -22.11 -51.18 13.80
N LYS A 563 -23.11 -50.75 14.60
CA LYS A 563 -23.71 -51.55 15.67
C LYS A 563 -24.56 -52.68 15.16
N SER A 564 -25.22 -52.51 14.03
CA SER A 564 -26.11 -53.52 13.42
C SER A 564 -25.38 -54.74 12.81
N LYS A 565 -24.05 -54.66 12.66
CA LYS A 565 -23.23 -55.74 12.11
C LYS A 565 -22.55 -56.65 13.15
N ARG A 566 -22.94 -56.57 14.43
CA ARG A 566 -22.46 -57.46 15.49
C ARG A 566 -23.58 -58.27 16.08
N GLN A 567 -24.05 -59.31 15.30
CA GLN A 567 -24.66 -60.50 15.88
C GLN A 567 -23.80 -61.70 15.55
N PRO A 568 -23.52 -62.58 16.49
CA PRO A 568 -22.66 -63.75 16.26
C PRO A 568 -23.47 -64.87 15.67
N THR A 569 -23.01 -65.46 14.60
CA THR A 569 -23.53 -66.74 14.12
C THR A 569 -22.53 -67.82 14.46
N GLN A 570 -22.98 -68.77 15.26
CA GLN A 570 -22.30 -70.01 15.59
C GLN A 570 -22.13 -70.94 14.38
N SER A 571 -20.98 -71.51 14.35
CA SER A 571 -20.53 -72.85 13.93
C SER A 571 -21.51 -73.76 13.22
N ALA A 572 -21.12 -74.25 12.04
CA ALA A 572 -21.18 -75.65 11.67
C ALA A 572 -20.09 -75.96 10.62
N ALA A 573 -19.30 -76.95 10.93
CA ALA A 573 -18.28 -77.54 10.09
C ALA A 573 -18.86 -78.37 9.01
N THR A 574 -18.25 -78.53 7.84
CA THR A 574 -17.90 -79.79 7.20
C THR A 574 -17.10 -79.54 5.91
N SER A 575 -15.94 -80.03 5.94
CA SER A 575 -15.00 -80.69 5.04
C SER A 575 -15.18 -80.73 3.52
N LYS A 576 -14.01 -80.78 2.87
CA LYS A 576 -13.57 -81.34 1.60
C LYS A 576 -13.88 -80.52 0.34
N GLU A 577 -13.01 -80.39 -0.61
CA GLU A 577 -11.78 -81.09 -1.11
C GLU A 577 -11.07 -80.13 -2.09
N VAL A 578 -9.74 -80.30 -2.14
CA VAL A 578 -8.84 -79.83 -3.18
C VAL A 578 -8.95 -80.76 -4.40
N PRO A 579 -8.73 -80.38 -5.65
CA PRO A 579 -7.38 -80.29 -6.16
C PRO A 579 -7.09 -79.23 -7.24
N GLN A 580 -5.85 -78.72 -7.22
CA GLN A 580 -4.85 -78.70 -8.30
C GLN A 580 -5.33 -78.41 -9.73
N SER A 581 -4.69 -77.63 -10.56
CA SER A 581 -3.27 -77.47 -10.91
C SER A 581 -3.13 -76.57 -12.14
N VAL A 582 -1.92 -76.00 -12.25
CA VAL A 582 -1.06 -75.88 -13.43
C VAL A 582 -1.45 -74.87 -14.51
N ALA A 583 -0.69 -74.01 -15.04
CA ALA A 583 0.70 -73.75 -15.26
C ALA A 583 0.89 -72.40 -15.99
N ALA A 584 2.01 -71.78 -15.77
CA ALA A 584 2.58 -70.84 -16.73
C ALA A 584 3.08 -71.58 -17.97
N PRO A 585 3.53 -71.04 -19.05
CA PRO A 585 4.79 -70.26 -19.04
C PRO A 585 4.98 -69.21 -20.19
N LYS A 586 6.02 -68.39 -20.00
CA LYS A 586 7.12 -68.04 -20.94
C LYS A 586 6.75 -67.30 -22.25
N ALA A 587 7.60 -66.48 -22.83
CA ALA A 587 8.97 -66.04 -22.66
C ALA A 587 9.34 -65.09 -23.82
N ILE A 588 10.41 -64.28 -23.58
CA ILE A 588 11.61 -64.10 -24.42
C ILE A 588 11.40 -63.22 -25.69
N SER A 589 12.21 -62.28 -26.08
CA SER A 589 13.68 -62.06 -26.06
C SER A 589 13.98 -60.68 -26.57
N GLU A 590 15.04 -60.06 -26.05
CA GLU A 590 16.41 -59.89 -26.67
C GLU A 590 16.42 -58.97 -27.90
N ASN A 591 17.33 -58.11 -28.12
CA ASN A 591 18.76 -57.91 -27.95
C ASN A 591 19.13 -56.50 -28.44
N GLN A 592 20.10 -55.86 -28.15
CA GLN A 592 21.57 -55.85 -28.01
C GLN A 592 22.03 -54.38 -28.20
N GLU A 593 22.80 -53.90 -27.28
CA GLU A 593 24.25 -53.57 -27.28
C GLU A 593 24.85 -52.78 -28.44
N LYS A 594 25.54 -51.68 -28.03
CA LYS A 594 26.97 -51.41 -28.27
C LYS A 594 27.37 -50.08 -27.60
N VAL A 595 28.11 -50.10 -26.48
CA VAL A 595 29.58 -50.10 -26.27
C VAL A 595 30.34 -48.84 -26.70
N THR A 596 30.87 -48.21 -25.71
CA THR A 596 31.81 -47.16 -25.37
C THR A 596 33.05 -47.02 -26.27
N PRO A 597 33.83 -45.91 -26.28
CA PRO A 597 34.92 -45.83 -25.30
C PRO A 597 35.18 -44.46 -24.63
N MET A 598 35.92 -44.60 -23.53
CA MET A 598 36.37 -43.73 -22.46
C MET A 598 37.47 -42.70 -22.82
N MET A 599 37.36 -41.54 -22.08
CA MET A 599 38.38 -40.82 -21.28
C MET A 599 39.38 -39.87 -21.98
N PRO A 600 39.99 -38.84 -21.31
CA PRO A 600 40.20 -38.68 -19.86
C PRO A 600 39.81 -37.32 -19.21
N GLU A 601 39.90 -37.33 -17.89
CA GLU A 601 39.74 -36.29 -16.88
C GLU A 601 40.60 -35.05 -17.06
N GLN A 602 39.99 -33.89 -16.69
CA GLN A 602 40.73 -32.82 -16.01
C GLN A 602 39.81 -32.19 -14.94
N GLU A 603 40.34 -32.12 -13.73
CA GLU A 603 39.78 -31.45 -12.56
C GLU A 603 39.59 -29.97 -12.81
N SER A 604 38.47 -29.42 -12.37
CA SER A 604 38.31 -28.01 -12.05
C SER A 604 37.20 -27.83 -11.02
N ASP A 605 37.41 -26.91 -10.11
CA ASP A 605 36.74 -26.53 -8.88
C ASP A 605 35.21 -26.51 -8.86
N PRO A 606 34.55 -26.59 -7.68
CA PRO A 606 33.12 -26.86 -7.55
C PRO A 606 32.29 -25.63 -7.88
N ALA A 607 31.43 -25.78 -8.87
CA ALA A 607 30.35 -24.89 -9.19
C ALA A 607 29.25 -24.87 -8.11
N PRO A 608 28.50 -23.77 -7.95
CA PRO A 608 27.46 -23.67 -6.93
C PRO A 608 26.34 -24.67 -7.22
N LYS A 609 25.88 -25.32 -6.15
CA LYS A 609 24.80 -26.32 -6.20
C LYS A 609 23.56 -25.75 -6.84
N GLU A 610 23.23 -26.23 -8.02
CA GLU A 610 21.91 -26.11 -8.61
C GLU A 610 20.88 -26.74 -7.66
N ILE A 611 19.87 -25.96 -7.30
CA ILE A 611 18.69 -26.49 -6.59
C ILE A 611 17.92 -27.33 -7.60
N VAL A 612 18.15 -28.62 -7.59
CA VAL A 612 17.38 -29.56 -8.40
C VAL A 612 15.95 -29.63 -7.84
N ASN A 613 15.03 -29.00 -8.54
CA ASN A 613 13.59 -29.12 -8.28
C ASN A 613 13.16 -30.55 -8.66
N TYR A 614 13.14 -31.44 -7.70
CA TYR A 614 12.53 -32.77 -7.85
C TYR A 614 10.99 -32.63 -7.82
N TYR A 615 10.38 -32.40 -8.98
CA TYR A 615 8.94 -32.58 -9.13
C TYR A 615 8.64 -33.97 -9.69
N ASP A 616 8.13 -34.86 -8.85
CA ASP A 616 7.48 -36.07 -9.32
C ASP A 616 6.12 -35.67 -9.95
N ARG A 617 6.08 -35.67 -11.28
CA ARG A 617 4.87 -35.26 -12.07
C ARG A 617 3.70 -36.21 -11.92
N SER A 618 3.85 -37.32 -11.21
CA SER A 618 2.77 -38.29 -10.96
C SER A 618 1.96 -38.00 -9.69
N ARG A 619 2.30 -36.94 -8.94
CA ARG A 619 1.64 -36.59 -7.67
C ARG A 619 1.31 -35.11 -7.60
N SER A 620 0.21 -34.80 -6.91
CA SER A 620 -0.07 -33.41 -6.53
C SER A 620 1.01 -32.87 -5.61
N SER A 621 1.42 -31.64 -5.80
CA SER A 621 2.52 -31.04 -5.04
C SER A 621 2.16 -29.65 -4.51
N ILE A 622 2.71 -29.31 -3.34
CA ILE A 622 2.58 -27.99 -2.73
C ILE A 622 3.98 -27.51 -2.40
N SER A 623 4.36 -26.36 -2.97
CA SER A 623 5.62 -25.67 -2.66
C SER A 623 5.34 -24.54 -1.66
N LEU A 624 6.08 -24.55 -0.53
CA LEU A 624 5.98 -23.55 0.53
C LEU A 624 7.20 -22.62 0.57
N LEU A 625 8.32 -23.02 -0.04
CA LEU A 625 9.55 -22.22 -0.09
C LEU A 625 9.60 -21.42 -1.39
N GLY A 626 9.76 -20.12 -1.27
CA GLY A 626 9.66 -19.20 -2.38
C GLY A 626 8.23 -18.66 -2.56
N CYS A 627 7.59 -18.98 -3.70
CA CYS A 627 6.18 -18.68 -3.90
C CYS A 627 5.31 -19.89 -3.54
N PHE A 628 4.24 -19.66 -2.79
CA PHE A 628 3.23 -20.69 -2.55
C PHE A 628 2.64 -21.15 -3.91
N ASN A 629 2.83 -22.42 -4.25
CA ASN A 629 2.36 -23.00 -5.49
C ASN A 629 1.74 -24.39 -5.25
N VAL A 630 0.57 -24.62 -5.83
CA VAL A 630 -0.16 -25.90 -5.75
C VAL A 630 -0.35 -26.43 -7.16
N ARG A 631 0.06 -27.69 -7.37
CA ARG A 631 -0.15 -28.40 -8.64
C ARG A 631 -0.98 -29.63 -8.42
N ASP A 632 -1.87 -29.91 -9.38
CA ASP A 632 -2.64 -31.15 -9.40
C ASP A 632 -1.76 -32.34 -9.84
N LYS A 633 -2.35 -33.53 -9.87
CA LYS A 633 -1.66 -34.77 -10.26
C LYS A 633 -1.27 -34.81 -11.76
N GLU A 634 -1.89 -33.94 -12.58
CA GLU A 634 -1.56 -33.75 -13.98
C GLU A 634 -0.44 -32.70 -14.18
N GLY A 635 0.01 -32.05 -13.09
CA GLY A 635 1.07 -31.03 -13.09
C GLY A 635 0.59 -29.62 -13.42
N ASN A 636 -0.73 -29.37 -13.55
CA ASN A 636 -1.27 -28.05 -13.80
C ASN A 636 -1.20 -27.19 -12.55
N ASP A 637 -0.90 -25.90 -12.71
CA ASP A 637 -0.91 -24.94 -11.62
C ASP A 637 -2.34 -24.56 -11.26
N ILE A 638 -2.79 -24.98 -10.09
CA ILE A 638 -4.12 -24.72 -9.54
C ILE A 638 -4.08 -23.72 -8.37
N THR A 639 -2.98 -23.01 -8.19
CA THR A 639 -2.76 -22.06 -7.09
C THR A 639 -3.82 -20.97 -7.02
N ALA A 640 -4.35 -20.54 -8.17
CA ALA A 640 -5.41 -19.53 -8.26
C ALA A 640 -6.74 -19.97 -7.63
N ASN A 641 -6.99 -21.27 -7.51
CA ASN A 641 -8.20 -21.81 -6.89
C ASN A 641 -8.18 -21.72 -5.36
N PHE A 642 -7.03 -21.35 -4.78
CA PHE A 642 -6.85 -21.21 -3.35
C PHE A 642 -6.91 -19.74 -2.93
N THR A 643 -7.98 -19.39 -2.25
CA THR A 643 -8.07 -18.05 -1.63
C THR A 643 -6.94 -17.84 -0.61
N PRO A 644 -6.57 -16.58 -0.27
CA PRO A 644 -5.52 -16.31 0.72
C PRO A 644 -5.74 -17.05 2.05
N ARG A 645 -6.98 -17.18 2.50
CA ARG A 645 -7.34 -17.93 3.73
C ARG A 645 -7.10 -19.43 3.60
N LEU A 646 -7.44 -19.99 2.44
CA LEU A 646 -7.22 -21.41 2.18
C LEU A 646 -5.72 -21.74 2.08
N LYS A 647 -4.93 -20.82 1.52
CA LYS A 647 -3.47 -20.92 1.48
C LYS A 647 -2.86 -20.94 2.89
N HIS A 648 -3.27 -20.02 3.76
CA HIS A 648 -2.84 -19.99 5.16
C HIS A 648 -3.23 -21.26 5.92
N LEU A 649 -4.46 -21.73 5.75
CA LEU A 649 -4.92 -22.97 6.38
C LEU A 649 -4.09 -24.17 5.92
N LEU A 650 -3.81 -24.26 4.62
CA LEU A 650 -3.03 -25.34 4.04
C LEU A 650 -1.58 -25.34 4.52
N ILE A 651 -0.97 -24.16 4.64
CA ILE A 651 0.37 -23.97 5.23
C ILE A 651 0.38 -24.44 6.69
N LEU A 652 -0.62 -24.06 7.50
CA LEU A 652 -0.73 -24.49 8.88
C LEU A 652 -0.89 -26.01 8.99
N LEU A 653 -1.71 -26.64 8.14
CA LEU A 653 -1.90 -28.09 8.13
C LEU A 653 -0.65 -28.88 7.72
N ILE A 654 0.26 -28.27 6.99
CA ILE A 654 1.51 -28.91 6.55
C ILE A 654 2.63 -28.72 7.60
N LEU A 655 2.64 -27.59 8.30
CA LEU A 655 3.69 -27.25 9.27
C LEU A 655 3.42 -27.80 10.68
N TYR A 656 2.17 -28.14 11.00
CA TYR A 656 1.72 -28.71 12.27
C TYR A 656 1.01 -30.07 12.07
#